data_64f032c9fcb1bf32b4100a853d4552b0
#
_entry.id   64f032c9fcb1bf32b4100a853d4552b0
#
_cell.length_a   1.000
_cell.length_b   1.000
_cell.length_c   1.000
_cell.angle_alpha   90.00
_cell.angle_beta   90.00
_cell.angle_gamma   90.00
#
_symmetry.space_group_name_H-M   'P 1'
#
loop_
_entity.id
_entity.type
_entity.pdbx_description
1 polymer ?
#
loop_
_entity_poly.entity_id
_entity_poly.type
_entity_poly.pdbx_seq_one_letter_code
_entity_poly.pdbx_strand_id
1 'polypeptide(L)'
;MKRLSIILGVLFLCTSLMAANKITGKIIDESNNQNIEYANVSLLTQDSTFITGVATDNGGGFLLKEVNDGDYILCISCVGYENSYLSIRNLQANLNLGELPLSPDNVMLEGVTVTASPIIKKTDRQIILPTEMQTKAASNGVSLLRNLQLSRILINPIDNSITIPGGDNVQLRINGVEVTQAEIISIRPADVIRIEYIDNPGARYGNAGAVLNYIVKRRESGGSISADLTNGVSDTGYGEHNLAAKYHFNKSELSTTVYWGQRDLKWTRENYESFHFPEAYQENREVGEPTKVKYDNLNFNLNYSYQDNDKQLLNIALRNQYSDTPSSMSDRISTLYEGDTSYSISDLSASKVLIPSLDIYYQRNLKNKQTIYADVVASYLDSKNERNFMQKALNNDNNDTDIYSETKGEKYSIIGEGIYEKQFNTGKFTGGIKHTQAYLQNRYSGNIENRITMNTAETYLFAEYQSKIKALNYTVGIGAMRTYNSQEQYSSEKYIVKPSLSLSYSINGKWFFRYNGYVSGYAPSLSDLNDISQAMDKYQIRKGNPDLKSVTFYANTLSASWQSKYVSVDLFGRYSYDNKPIMENTYYEDGYFVRTTENHKGFHRINLETSIQIRPYREYISIKLTPFLNRYISYGNTYTHTHTNAGLRGSLMAMYKNWVLMAEMNTSNHTLWGETLTKEEKLHTIMAGYNTEKWSLSAGVLNPFTKKYEQEIENLSKSAPYRQLAYSKNLRLLFMVNVSFNLDFGKKRNSQGRRINNKDTDTGILSGNK
;
A
#
# COMPACT_ATOMS: atom_id res chain seq x y z
N MET A 1 -10.36 56.66 26.27
CA MET A 1 -9.31 55.62 26.20
C MET A 1 -8.72 55.19 27.55
N LYS A 2 -8.86 55.93 28.65
CA LYS A 2 -8.31 55.51 29.98
C LYS A 2 -9.21 54.55 30.81
N ARG A 3 -10.46 54.29 30.40
CA ARG A 3 -11.33 53.35 31.08
C ARG A 3 -11.35 51.92 30.46
N LEU A 4 -10.82 51.76 29.27
CA LEU A 4 -10.70 50.45 28.60
C LEU A 4 -9.44 49.68 29.02
N SER A 5 -8.39 50.41 29.44
CA SER A 5 -7.12 49.84 29.91
C SER A 5 -7.20 49.24 31.32
N ILE A 6 -8.17 49.66 32.14
CA ILE A 6 -8.35 49.14 33.52
C ILE A 6 -9.17 47.84 33.48
N ILE A 7 -10.07 47.67 32.53
CA ILE A 7 -10.87 46.42 32.38
C ILE A 7 -10.01 45.30 31.78
N LEU A 8 -9.06 45.62 30.89
CA LEU A 8 -8.12 44.63 30.37
C LEU A 8 -7.04 44.22 31.39
N GLY A 9 -6.71 45.09 32.36
CA GLY A 9 -5.76 44.79 33.44
C GLY A 9 -6.33 43.91 34.55
N VAL A 10 -7.65 43.92 34.77
CA VAL A 10 -8.32 43.11 35.79
C VAL A 10 -8.66 41.70 35.25
N LEU A 11 -8.81 41.55 33.93
CA LEU A 11 -9.00 40.20 33.32
C LEU A 11 -7.70 39.37 33.26
N PHE A 12 -6.53 39.98 33.50
CA PHE A 12 -5.25 39.26 33.44
C PHE A 12 -4.74 38.81 34.83
N LEU A 13 -5.44 39.11 35.92
CA LEU A 13 -5.02 38.79 37.29
C LEU A 13 -5.79 37.63 37.95
N CYS A 14 -6.63 36.90 37.22
CA CYS A 14 -7.34 35.71 37.74
C CYS A 14 -6.98 34.43 37.02
N THR A 15 -5.75 34.27 36.50
CA THR A 15 -5.21 32.94 36.26
C THR A 15 -4.52 32.48 37.51
N SER A 16 -5.26 31.88 38.44
CA SER A 16 -4.67 31.03 39.46
C SER A 16 -3.88 29.94 38.73
N LEU A 17 -2.56 29.99 38.86
CA LEU A 17 -1.67 28.87 38.52
C LEU A 17 -2.10 27.69 39.42
N MET A 18 -3.02 26.89 38.99
CA MET A 18 -3.17 25.54 39.57
C MET A 18 -1.89 24.80 39.22
N ALA A 19 -1.07 24.51 40.23
CA ALA A 19 0.12 23.68 40.07
C ALA A 19 -0.38 22.27 39.66
N ALA A 20 -0.30 21.94 38.37
CA ALA A 20 -0.71 20.63 37.90
C ALA A 20 0.41 19.61 38.17
N ASN A 21 0.07 18.54 38.88
CA ASN A 21 1.00 17.48 39.26
C ASN A 21 1.37 16.58 38.08
N LYS A 22 2.45 15.82 38.27
CA LYS A 22 2.90 14.79 37.32
C LYS A 22 2.94 13.45 38.05
N ILE A 23 2.48 12.41 37.34
CA ILE A 23 2.62 11.02 37.79
C ILE A 23 3.54 10.31 36.80
N THR A 24 4.62 9.70 37.31
CA THR A 24 5.60 8.96 36.54
C THR A 24 5.79 7.55 37.11
N GLY A 25 6.23 6.64 36.28
CA GLY A 25 6.58 5.28 36.65
C GLY A 25 7.11 4.50 35.46
N LYS A 26 7.39 3.22 35.69
CA LYS A 26 7.92 2.32 34.66
C LYS A 26 7.21 0.98 34.79
N ILE A 27 6.71 0.46 33.67
CA ILE A 27 6.01 -0.82 33.62
C ILE A 27 6.99 -1.92 33.21
N ILE A 28 7.04 -2.98 33.97
CA ILE A 28 7.90 -4.14 33.75
C ILE A 28 7.08 -5.43 33.74
N ASP A 29 7.56 -6.44 33.05
CA ASP A 29 7.00 -7.79 33.06
C ASP A 29 7.43 -8.52 34.36
N GLU A 30 6.46 -8.96 35.15
CA GLU A 30 6.69 -9.62 36.41
C GLU A 30 7.49 -10.93 36.30
N SER A 31 7.38 -11.63 35.16
CA SER A 31 8.00 -12.93 34.93
C SER A 31 9.49 -12.86 34.57
N ASN A 32 9.93 -11.76 33.95
CA ASN A 32 11.27 -11.65 33.36
C ASN A 32 11.96 -10.30 33.60
N ASN A 33 11.31 -9.36 34.29
CA ASN A 33 11.74 -7.99 34.59
C ASN A 33 12.07 -7.16 33.31
N GLN A 34 11.54 -7.52 32.14
CA GLN A 34 11.69 -6.75 30.92
C GLN A 34 10.73 -5.57 30.90
N ASN A 35 11.15 -4.49 30.29
CA ASN A 35 10.32 -3.30 30.12
C ASN A 35 9.15 -3.58 29.17
N ILE A 36 7.93 -3.21 29.58
CA ILE A 36 6.74 -3.31 28.74
C ILE A 36 6.53 -1.99 28.02
N GLU A 37 6.82 -1.99 26.73
CA GLU A 37 6.55 -0.86 25.84
C GLU A 37 5.08 -0.86 25.39
N TYR A 38 4.51 0.34 25.26
CA TYR A 38 3.13 0.54 24.79
C TYR A 38 2.03 -0.03 25.69
N ALA A 39 2.32 -0.28 26.98
CA ALA A 39 1.27 -0.49 27.95
C ALA A 39 0.44 0.78 28.12
N ASN A 40 -0.88 0.65 28.14
CA ASN A 40 -1.77 1.76 28.42
C ASN A 40 -1.79 2.05 29.91
N VAL A 41 -1.49 3.29 30.28
CA VAL A 41 -1.58 3.80 31.65
C VAL A 41 -2.66 4.87 31.67
N SER A 42 -3.80 4.56 32.29
CA SER A 42 -5.00 5.40 32.35
C SER A 42 -5.26 5.87 33.77
N LEU A 43 -5.49 7.15 33.94
CA LEU A 43 -5.90 7.74 35.22
C LEU A 43 -7.43 7.86 35.24
N LEU A 44 -8.05 7.28 36.27
CA LEU A 44 -9.49 7.26 36.47
C LEU A 44 -9.83 7.95 37.78
N THR A 45 -11.04 8.50 37.88
CA THR A 45 -11.64 8.88 39.15
C THR A 45 -12.03 7.64 39.97
N GLN A 46 -12.44 7.83 41.22
CA GLN A 46 -12.87 6.72 42.10
C GLN A 46 -14.12 5.98 41.58
N ASP A 47 -14.95 6.63 40.77
CA ASP A 47 -16.10 6.05 40.06
C ASP A 47 -15.75 5.47 38.68
N SER A 48 -14.45 5.24 38.42
CA SER A 48 -13.92 4.69 37.19
C SER A 48 -14.13 5.56 35.95
N THR A 49 -14.40 6.87 36.07
CA THR A 49 -14.45 7.80 34.97
C THR A 49 -13.04 8.16 34.49
N PHE A 50 -12.78 8.05 33.19
CA PHE A 50 -11.48 8.35 32.59
C PHE A 50 -11.16 9.85 32.62
N ILE A 51 -9.94 10.18 33.08
CA ILE A 51 -9.41 11.55 33.14
C ILE A 51 -8.37 11.78 32.06
N THR A 52 -7.29 11.00 32.05
CA THR A 52 -6.19 11.09 31.11
C THR A 52 -5.48 9.75 30.99
N GLY A 53 -4.68 9.55 29.93
CA GLY A 53 -3.91 8.33 29.75
C GLY A 53 -2.75 8.52 28.79
N VAL A 54 -1.77 7.63 28.89
CA VAL A 54 -0.56 7.61 28.08
C VAL A 54 -0.12 6.16 27.84
N ALA A 55 0.57 5.90 26.74
CA ALA A 55 1.25 4.62 26.54
C ALA A 55 2.70 4.72 27.04
N THR A 56 3.22 3.61 27.59
CA THR A 56 4.64 3.52 27.97
C THR A 56 5.56 3.66 26.76
N ASP A 57 6.72 4.25 26.98
CA ASP A 57 7.79 4.38 25.98
C ASP A 57 8.56 3.05 25.79
N ASN A 58 9.58 3.04 24.94
CA ASN A 58 10.42 1.85 24.67
C ASN A 58 11.21 1.36 25.89
N GLY A 59 11.30 2.19 26.93
CA GLY A 59 11.91 1.83 28.22
C GLY A 59 10.89 1.38 29.27
N GLY A 60 9.60 1.25 28.88
CA GLY A 60 8.50 0.98 29.79
C GLY A 60 8.06 2.19 30.62
N GLY A 61 8.67 3.35 30.43
CA GLY A 61 8.39 4.58 31.19
C GLY A 61 7.10 5.27 30.75
N PHE A 62 6.38 5.88 31.72
CA PHE A 62 5.23 6.73 31.42
C PHE A 62 5.27 8.05 32.20
N LEU A 63 4.58 9.06 31.65
CA LEU A 63 4.44 10.38 32.28
C LEU A 63 3.03 10.93 32.00
N LEU A 64 2.20 10.95 33.04
CA LEU A 64 0.93 11.69 33.06
C LEU A 64 1.19 13.13 33.52
N LYS A 65 0.73 14.10 32.77
CA LYS A 65 0.93 15.53 33.03
C LYS A 65 -0.44 16.19 33.35
N GLU A 66 -0.36 17.35 33.97
CA GLU A 66 -1.54 18.19 34.23
C GLU A 66 -2.62 17.47 35.05
N VAL A 67 -2.21 16.71 36.07
CA VAL A 67 -3.09 16.03 37.02
C VAL A 67 -3.41 16.96 38.18
N ASN A 68 -4.67 17.22 38.42
CA ASN A 68 -5.11 18.05 39.58
C ASN A 68 -4.93 17.28 40.89
N ASP A 69 -5.00 18.00 42.01
CA ASP A 69 -5.04 17.37 43.32
C ASP A 69 -6.29 16.51 43.46
N GLY A 70 -6.17 15.33 44.12
CA GLY A 70 -7.33 14.44 44.31
C GLY A 70 -6.99 12.98 44.48
N ASP A 71 -8.04 12.18 44.53
CA ASP A 71 -7.98 10.71 44.63
C ASP A 71 -8.24 10.09 43.27
N TYR A 72 -7.39 9.11 42.91
CA TYR A 72 -7.39 8.51 41.56
C TYR A 72 -7.20 6.99 41.64
N ILE A 73 -7.57 6.33 40.54
CA ILE A 73 -7.20 4.95 40.26
C ILE A 73 -6.35 4.98 38.98
N LEU A 74 -5.11 4.48 39.07
CA LEU A 74 -4.26 4.23 37.92
C LEU A 74 -4.56 2.82 37.41
N CYS A 75 -5.07 2.73 36.17
CA CYS A 75 -5.31 1.49 35.46
C CYS A 75 -4.19 1.25 34.48
N ILE A 76 -3.48 0.15 34.58
CA ILE A 76 -2.43 -0.26 33.66
C ILE A 76 -2.92 -1.49 32.91
N SER A 77 -2.91 -1.43 31.58
CA SER A 77 -3.33 -2.54 30.75
C SER A 77 -2.38 -2.71 29.55
N CYS A 78 -2.06 -3.96 29.24
CA CYS A 78 -1.29 -4.32 28.06
C CYS A 78 -1.81 -5.63 27.50
N VAL A 79 -1.79 -5.77 26.18
CA VAL A 79 -2.23 -7.01 25.54
C VAL A 79 -1.31 -8.17 25.95
N GLY A 80 -1.90 -9.23 26.52
CA GLY A 80 -1.17 -10.39 27.04
C GLY A 80 -0.78 -10.28 28.51
N TYR A 81 -1.31 -9.26 29.22
CA TYR A 81 -1.10 -9.07 30.65
C TYR A 81 -2.43 -8.84 31.36
N GLU A 82 -2.48 -9.22 32.64
CA GLU A 82 -3.59 -8.87 33.52
C GLU A 82 -3.62 -7.37 33.77
N ASN A 83 -4.83 -6.80 33.81
CA ASN A 83 -4.98 -5.38 34.12
C ASN A 83 -4.61 -5.14 35.60
N SER A 84 -3.74 -4.17 35.86
CA SER A 84 -3.36 -3.75 37.19
C SER A 84 -4.03 -2.43 37.56
N TYR A 85 -4.56 -2.36 38.79
CA TYR A 85 -5.22 -1.17 39.32
C TYR A 85 -4.50 -0.72 40.59
N LEU A 86 -4.02 0.53 40.59
CA LEU A 86 -3.34 1.14 41.71
C LEU A 86 -4.11 2.36 42.20
N SER A 87 -4.51 2.36 43.47
CA SER A 87 -5.18 3.52 44.09
C SER A 87 -4.15 4.58 44.47
N ILE A 88 -4.33 5.81 43.99
CA ILE A 88 -3.58 7.00 44.35
C ILE A 88 -4.50 7.85 45.24
N ARG A 89 -4.14 8.05 46.51
CA ARG A 89 -4.91 8.85 47.44
C ARG A 89 -4.20 10.17 47.73
N ASN A 90 -4.98 11.26 47.76
CA ASN A 90 -4.55 12.58 48.18
C ASN A 90 -3.30 13.06 47.40
N LEU A 91 -3.37 13.01 46.07
CA LEU A 91 -2.30 13.56 45.18
C LEU A 91 -2.24 15.07 45.36
N GLN A 92 -1.13 15.60 45.90
CA GLN A 92 -0.90 17.03 46.14
C GLN A 92 0.44 17.51 45.57
N ALA A 93 1.26 16.61 45.03
CA ALA A 93 2.57 16.89 44.45
C ALA A 93 2.91 15.86 43.38
N ASN A 94 4.00 16.11 42.65
CA ASN A 94 4.52 15.14 41.68
C ASN A 94 4.78 13.78 42.34
N LEU A 95 4.27 12.71 41.73
CA LEU A 95 4.35 11.36 42.23
C LEU A 95 5.17 10.48 41.28
N ASN A 96 6.19 9.81 41.81
CA ASN A 96 6.92 8.76 41.12
C ASN A 96 6.59 7.41 41.71
N LEU A 97 5.98 6.53 40.91
CA LEU A 97 5.51 5.20 41.33
C LEU A 97 6.59 4.10 41.21
N GLY A 98 7.78 4.44 40.69
CA GLY A 98 8.85 3.48 40.49
C GLY A 98 8.54 2.43 39.42
N GLU A 99 9.04 1.19 39.61
CA GLU A 99 8.75 0.07 38.71
C GLU A 99 7.46 -0.63 39.15
N LEU A 100 6.54 -0.78 38.21
CA LEU A 100 5.23 -1.40 38.41
C LEU A 100 5.18 -2.71 37.60
N PRO A 101 5.19 -3.88 38.27
CA PRO A 101 5.11 -5.15 37.61
C PRO A 101 3.71 -5.41 37.08
N LEU A 102 3.65 -6.00 35.87
CA LEU A 102 2.43 -6.44 35.23
C LEU A 102 2.52 -7.94 34.98
N SER A 103 1.56 -8.69 35.50
CA SER A 103 1.53 -10.16 35.39
C SER A 103 1.08 -10.60 34.00
N PRO A 104 1.76 -11.55 33.33
CA PRO A 104 1.27 -12.13 32.07
C PRO A 104 -0.09 -12.81 32.30
N ASP A 105 -1.07 -12.46 31.42
CA ASP A 105 -2.41 -13.04 31.48
C ASP A 105 -2.49 -14.34 30.67
N ASN A 106 -2.86 -15.42 31.35
CA ASN A 106 -3.13 -16.72 30.72
C ASN A 106 -4.62 -16.98 30.45
N VAL A 107 -5.51 -16.03 30.82
CA VAL A 107 -6.97 -16.15 30.62
C VAL A 107 -7.52 -14.81 30.10
N MET A 108 -8.24 -14.86 29.00
CA MET A 108 -8.98 -13.69 28.50
C MET A 108 -10.10 -13.29 29.45
N LEU A 109 -9.95 -12.18 30.17
CA LEU A 109 -11.02 -11.57 30.95
C LEU A 109 -11.85 -10.61 30.09
N GLU A 110 -13.17 -10.76 30.13
CA GLU A 110 -14.13 -9.86 29.51
C GLU A 110 -14.16 -8.50 30.23
N GLY A 111 -13.95 -7.44 29.46
CA GLY A 111 -14.53 -6.13 29.74
C GLY A 111 -13.71 -5.13 30.55
N VAL A 112 -12.65 -4.54 29.95
CA VAL A 112 -12.23 -3.18 30.33
C VAL A 112 -12.03 -2.35 29.05
N THR A 113 -12.88 -1.34 28.86
CA THR A 113 -12.79 -0.39 27.75
C THR A 113 -11.67 0.61 28.04
N VAL A 114 -10.49 0.41 27.46
CA VAL A 114 -9.37 1.35 27.56
C VAL A 114 -9.64 2.57 26.68
N THR A 115 -9.70 3.75 27.29
CA THR A 115 -9.99 5.03 26.62
C THR A 115 -8.74 5.84 26.26
N ALA A 116 -7.57 5.22 26.10
CA ALA A 116 -6.41 5.88 25.49
C ALA A 116 -6.62 6.04 23.98
N SER A 117 -5.99 7.05 23.37
CA SER A 117 -6.05 7.19 21.89
C SER A 117 -5.52 5.92 21.23
N PRO A 118 -6.31 5.23 20.38
CA PRO A 118 -5.89 3.99 19.75
C PRO A 118 -4.78 4.21 18.70
N ILE A 119 -4.40 5.46 18.43
CA ILE A 119 -3.36 5.84 17.46
C ILE A 119 -2.30 6.70 18.15
N ILE A 120 -1.07 6.19 18.21
CA ILE A 120 0.09 6.90 18.73
C ILE A 120 0.94 7.35 17.53
N LYS A 121 1.04 8.67 17.32
CA LYS A 121 1.81 9.24 16.21
C LYS A 121 3.26 9.44 16.65
N LYS A 122 4.20 8.81 15.93
CA LYS A 122 5.66 8.97 16.09
C LYS A 122 6.26 9.68 14.87
N THR A 123 7.54 9.98 14.91
CA THR A 123 8.26 10.67 13.82
C THR A 123 8.21 9.89 12.53
N ASP A 124 8.47 8.59 12.61
CA ASP A 124 8.64 7.68 11.50
C ASP A 124 7.40 6.85 11.19
N ARG A 125 6.45 6.74 12.13
CA ARG A 125 5.27 5.87 11.99
C ARG A 125 4.11 6.29 12.89
N GLN A 126 2.95 5.76 12.59
CA GLN A 126 1.80 5.73 13.47
C GLN A 126 1.68 4.32 14.04
N ILE A 127 1.52 4.20 15.36
CA ILE A 127 1.25 2.94 16.03
C ILE A 127 -0.25 2.89 16.30
N ILE A 128 -0.92 1.92 15.72
CA ILE A 128 -2.36 1.72 15.84
C ILE A 128 -2.60 0.50 16.71
N LEU A 129 -3.34 0.70 17.78
CA LEU A 129 -3.77 -0.35 18.71
C LEU A 129 -5.22 -0.68 18.39
N PRO A 130 -5.53 -1.82 17.73
CA PRO A 130 -6.91 -2.21 17.47
C PRO A 130 -7.69 -2.38 18.77
N THR A 131 -8.91 -1.84 18.84
CA THR A 131 -9.78 -2.09 19.97
C THR A 131 -10.35 -3.51 19.91
N GLU A 132 -10.82 -4.00 21.05
CA GLU A 132 -11.46 -5.32 21.11
C GLU A 132 -12.65 -5.42 20.14
N MET A 133 -13.45 -4.36 20.00
CA MET A 133 -14.57 -4.31 19.07
C MET A 133 -14.10 -4.37 17.62
N GLN A 134 -13.09 -3.59 17.24
CA GLN A 134 -12.52 -3.63 15.88
C GLN A 134 -11.97 -5.01 15.55
N THR A 135 -11.36 -5.67 16.54
CA THR A 135 -10.81 -7.03 16.42
C THR A 135 -11.91 -8.07 16.27
N LYS A 136 -12.96 -8.02 17.11
CA LYS A 136 -14.12 -8.93 17.04
C LYS A 136 -14.95 -8.75 15.77
N ALA A 137 -15.03 -7.51 15.26
CA ALA A 137 -15.74 -7.18 14.03
C ALA A 137 -14.94 -7.50 12.74
N ALA A 138 -13.74 -8.09 12.85
CA ALA A 138 -12.89 -8.43 11.72
C ALA A 138 -12.78 -9.95 11.53
N SER A 139 -12.78 -10.41 10.28
CA SER A 139 -12.60 -11.81 9.90
C SER A 139 -11.13 -12.18 9.66
N ASN A 140 -10.31 -11.22 9.19
CA ASN A 140 -8.91 -11.41 8.79
C ASN A 140 -8.12 -10.10 8.94
N GLY A 141 -6.82 -10.10 8.60
CA GLY A 141 -5.96 -8.92 8.73
C GLY A 141 -6.36 -7.75 7.84
N VAL A 142 -6.91 -7.99 6.64
CA VAL A 142 -7.36 -6.92 5.73
C VAL A 142 -8.67 -6.31 6.23
N SER A 143 -9.62 -7.12 6.67
CA SER A 143 -10.86 -6.61 7.26
C SER A 143 -10.61 -5.83 8.56
N LEU A 144 -9.61 -6.24 9.37
CA LEU A 144 -9.16 -5.46 10.51
C LEU A 144 -8.63 -4.07 10.07
N LEU A 145 -7.79 -4.02 9.05
CA LEU A 145 -7.28 -2.76 8.49
C LEU A 145 -8.42 -1.85 8.01
N ARG A 146 -9.44 -2.43 7.36
CA ARG A 146 -10.64 -1.71 6.92
C ARG A 146 -11.42 -1.14 8.10
N ASN A 147 -11.57 -1.91 9.19
CA ASN A 147 -12.23 -1.46 10.42
C ASN A 147 -11.50 -0.30 11.11
N LEU A 148 -10.20 -0.17 10.93
CA LEU A 148 -9.40 0.93 11.47
C LEU A 148 -9.60 2.25 10.72
N GLN A 149 -10.08 2.21 9.47
CA GLN A 149 -10.34 3.37 8.62
C GLN A 149 -9.16 4.37 8.58
N LEU A 150 -7.93 3.88 8.42
CA LEU A 150 -6.74 4.73 8.42
C LEU A 150 -6.82 5.80 7.33
N SER A 151 -6.31 6.99 7.62
CA SER A 151 -6.17 8.04 6.62
C SER A 151 -5.20 7.58 5.51
N ARG A 152 -5.53 7.90 4.26
CA ARG A 152 -4.77 7.58 3.05
C ARG A 152 -4.60 6.07 2.73
N ILE A 153 -5.14 5.16 3.47
CA ILE A 153 -5.21 3.75 3.08
C ILE A 153 -6.52 3.51 2.32
N LEU A 154 -6.39 2.97 1.12
CA LEU A 154 -7.50 2.55 0.26
C LEU A 154 -7.46 1.04 0.16
N ILE A 155 -8.60 0.40 0.36
CA ILE A 155 -8.73 -1.05 0.23
C ILE A 155 -9.80 -1.31 -0.82
N ASN A 156 -9.39 -1.87 -1.95
CA ASN A 156 -10.32 -2.22 -3.02
C ASN A 156 -11.22 -3.37 -2.54
N PRO A 157 -12.55 -3.21 -2.56
CA PRO A 157 -13.47 -4.26 -2.13
C PRO A 157 -13.58 -5.44 -3.12
N ILE A 158 -13.06 -5.29 -4.35
CA ILE A 158 -13.09 -6.33 -5.38
C ILE A 158 -11.99 -7.38 -5.14
N ASP A 159 -10.74 -6.95 -4.91
CA ASP A 159 -9.57 -7.83 -4.83
C ASP A 159 -8.81 -7.71 -3.50
N ASN A 160 -9.33 -6.92 -2.55
CA ASN A 160 -8.71 -6.58 -1.27
C ASN A 160 -7.32 -5.91 -1.42
N SER A 161 -6.95 -5.41 -2.61
CA SER A 161 -5.69 -4.69 -2.79
C SER A 161 -5.63 -3.45 -1.91
N ILE A 162 -4.44 -3.22 -1.34
CA ILE A 162 -4.18 -2.13 -0.41
C ILE A 162 -3.29 -1.12 -1.11
N THR A 163 -3.79 0.10 -1.29
CA THR A 163 -3.11 1.17 -2.01
C THR A 163 -3.18 2.48 -1.23
N ILE A 164 -2.46 3.49 -1.73
CA ILE A 164 -2.60 4.88 -1.27
C ILE A 164 -2.96 5.78 -2.46
N PRO A 165 -3.57 6.96 -2.20
CA PRO A 165 -3.86 7.93 -3.25
C PRO A 165 -2.60 8.30 -4.05
N GLY A 166 -2.71 8.24 -5.38
CA GLY A 166 -1.60 8.45 -6.30
C GLY A 166 -1.00 7.15 -6.87
N GLY A 167 -1.49 5.97 -6.44
CA GLY A 167 -1.10 4.67 -6.99
C GLY A 167 0.26 4.15 -6.54
N ASP A 168 0.92 4.83 -5.59
CA ASP A 168 2.19 4.35 -5.04
C ASP A 168 2.00 3.03 -4.26
N ASN A 169 2.99 2.16 -4.31
CA ASN A 169 2.95 0.82 -3.76
C ASN A 169 2.94 0.83 -2.22
N VAL A 170 2.08 0.03 -1.60
CA VAL A 170 2.06 -0.18 -0.15
C VAL A 170 2.81 -1.47 0.18
N GLN A 171 3.89 -1.36 0.96
CA GLN A 171 4.64 -2.51 1.41
C GLN A 171 3.97 -3.13 2.64
N LEU A 172 3.57 -4.39 2.55
CA LEU A 172 2.90 -5.13 3.62
C LEU A 172 3.92 -5.94 4.42
N ARG A 173 3.81 -5.93 5.75
CA ARG A 173 4.73 -6.63 6.65
C ARG A 173 4.01 -7.31 7.81
N ILE A 174 4.54 -8.46 8.23
CA ILE A 174 4.17 -9.14 9.48
C ILE A 174 5.43 -9.25 10.34
N ASN A 175 5.39 -8.67 11.54
CA ASN A 175 6.55 -8.64 12.46
C ASN A 175 7.83 -8.15 11.75
N GLY A 176 7.70 -7.13 10.88
CA GLY A 176 8.80 -6.56 10.10
C GLY A 176 9.20 -7.36 8.86
N VAL A 177 8.67 -8.55 8.61
CA VAL A 177 8.84 -9.33 7.37
C VAL A 177 7.91 -8.78 6.32
N GLU A 178 8.39 -8.44 5.14
CA GLU A 178 7.52 -8.14 4.02
C GLU A 178 6.81 -9.41 3.54
N VAL A 179 5.53 -9.28 3.30
CA VAL A 179 4.64 -10.40 3.00
C VAL A 179 3.72 -10.03 1.86
N THR A 180 3.06 -11.02 1.30
CA THR A 180 2.01 -10.84 0.31
C THR A 180 0.69 -10.44 1.00
N GLN A 181 -0.25 -9.92 0.21
CA GLN A 181 -1.62 -9.68 0.67
C GLN A 181 -2.29 -10.95 1.20
N ALA A 182 -2.05 -12.10 0.57
CA ALA A 182 -2.56 -13.39 1.00
C ALA A 182 -2.12 -13.77 2.43
N GLU A 183 -0.89 -13.43 2.80
CA GLU A 183 -0.38 -13.63 4.15
C GLU A 183 -1.05 -12.68 5.17
N ILE A 184 -1.38 -11.42 4.78
CA ILE A 184 -2.17 -10.51 5.62
C ILE A 184 -3.60 -11.04 5.81
N ILE A 185 -4.24 -11.57 4.76
CA ILE A 185 -5.56 -12.21 4.86
C ILE A 185 -5.50 -13.39 5.85
N SER A 186 -4.39 -14.13 5.92
CA SER A 186 -4.23 -15.24 6.85
C SER A 186 -4.07 -14.84 8.33
N ILE A 187 -3.93 -13.55 8.63
CA ILE A 187 -3.79 -13.09 10.02
C ILE A 187 -5.12 -13.19 10.74
N ARG A 188 -5.12 -13.85 11.88
CA ARG A 188 -6.25 -13.79 12.80
C ARG A 188 -6.27 -12.45 13.54
N PRO A 189 -7.35 -11.66 13.48
CA PRO A 189 -7.42 -10.33 14.11
C PRO A 189 -7.05 -10.32 15.60
N ALA A 190 -7.47 -11.35 16.36
CA ALA A 190 -7.16 -11.49 17.79
C ALA A 190 -5.65 -11.68 18.10
N ASP A 191 -4.83 -12.02 17.12
CA ASP A 191 -3.39 -12.15 17.27
C ASP A 191 -2.64 -10.85 16.96
N VAL A 192 -3.32 -9.84 16.41
CA VAL A 192 -2.72 -8.53 16.11
C VAL A 192 -2.55 -7.74 17.42
N ILE A 193 -1.32 -7.46 17.79
CA ILE A 193 -0.98 -6.62 18.93
C ILE A 193 -1.12 -5.14 18.56
N ARG A 194 -0.57 -4.78 17.39
CA ARG A 194 -0.61 -3.42 16.84
C ARG A 194 -0.32 -3.44 15.34
N ILE A 195 -0.69 -2.36 14.67
CA ILE A 195 -0.26 -2.10 13.29
C ILE A 195 0.62 -0.85 13.30
N GLU A 196 1.80 -0.94 12.71
CA GLU A 196 2.70 0.18 12.52
C GLU A 196 2.51 0.69 11.09
N TYR A 197 1.93 1.87 10.96
CA TYR A 197 1.69 2.52 9.67
C TYR A 197 2.73 3.61 9.43
N ILE A 198 3.57 3.41 8.42
CA ILE A 198 4.58 4.35 7.95
C ILE A 198 4.03 4.97 6.68
N ASP A 199 3.40 6.12 6.81
CA ASP A 199 2.74 6.86 5.71
C ASP A 199 3.73 7.65 4.84
N ASN A 200 5.00 7.63 5.22
CA ASN A 200 6.09 8.27 4.51
C ASN A 200 7.41 7.51 4.80
N PRO A 201 7.65 6.41 4.10
CA PRO A 201 8.81 5.58 4.33
C PRO A 201 10.12 6.32 4.05
N GLY A 202 11.12 6.12 4.92
CA GLY A 202 12.48 6.63 4.72
C GLY A 202 13.26 5.83 3.68
N ALA A 203 14.52 6.22 3.50
CA ALA A 203 15.45 5.66 2.49
C ALA A 203 15.56 4.13 2.52
N ARG A 204 15.43 3.52 3.71
CA ARG A 204 15.50 2.05 3.89
C ARG A 204 14.36 1.25 3.23
N TYR A 205 13.24 1.88 2.90
CA TYR A 205 12.08 1.21 2.29
C TYR A 205 12.02 1.39 0.77
N GLY A 206 13.11 1.87 0.17
CA GLY A 206 13.21 2.09 -1.27
C GLY A 206 12.18 3.11 -1.78
N ASN A 207 11.39 2.70 -2.78
CA ASN A 207 10.37 3.54 -3.41
C ASN A 207 8.94 3.23 -2.91
N ALA A 208 8.80 2.58 -1.74
CA ALA A 208 7.47 2.33 -1.17
C ALA A 208 6.77 3.65 -0.82
N GLY A 209 5.53 3.82 -1.24
CA GLY A 209 4.71 4.98 -0.90
C GLY A 209 4.17 4.95 0.52
N ALA A 210 3.99 3.75 1.09
CA ALA A 210 3.65 3.50 2.49
C ALA A 210 4.10 2.11 2.94
N VAL A 211 4.19 1.88 4.26
CA VAL A 211 4.46 0.56 4.85
C VAL A 211 3.41 0.27 5.93
N LEU A 212 2.82 -0.89 5.90
CA LEU A 212 1.94 -1.43 6.92
C LEU A 212 2.60 -2.66 7.56
N ASN A 213 2.97 -2.56 8.83
CA ASN A 213 3.62 -3.64 9.56
C ASN A 213 2.70 -4.14 10.69
N TYR A 214 2.16 -5.33 10.52
CA TYR A 214 1.35 -6.01 11.53
C TYR A 214 2.26 -6.67 12.55
N ILE A 215 2.20 -6.23 13.80
CA ILE A 215 2.87 -6.91 14.91
C ILE A 215 1.87 -7.88 15.51
N VAL A 216 2.16 -9.17 15.32
CA VAL A 216 1.29 -10.26 15.75
C VAL A 216 1.93 -11.12 16.83
N LYS A 217 1.10 -11.70 17.69
CA LYS A 217 1.52 -12.70 18.67
C LYS A 217 2.11 -13.91 17.97
N ARG A 218 3.21 -14.43 18.48
CA ARG A 218 3.80 -15.69 18.04
C ARG A 218 3.42 -16.80 19.02
N ARG A 219 3.39 -18.05 18.54
CA ARG A 219 3.13 -19.19 19.38
C ARG A 219 4.42 -19.77 19.93
N GLU A 220 4.38 -20.36 21.11
CA GLU A 220 5.47 -21.19 21.64
C GLU A 220 5.38 -22.61 21.06
N SER A 221 4.16 -23.11 20.90
CA SER A 221 3.90 -24.45 20.35
C SER A 221 2.49 -24.51 19.77
N GLY A 222 2.26 -25.43 18.84
CA GLY A 222 0.95 -25.61 18.21
C GLY A 222 0.87 -24.98 16.83
N GLY A 223 -0.31 -24.68 16.36
CA GLY A 223 -0.48 -24.15 15.01
C GLY A 223 -1.83 -23.52 14.74
N SER A 224 -2.05 -23.15 13.50
CA SER A 224 -3.32 -22.64 13.00
C SER A 224 -3.56 -23.06 11.55
N ILE A 225 -4.82 -23.22 11.21
CA ILE A 225 -5.29 -23.37 9.83
C ILE A 225 -6.35 -22.31 9.62
N SER A 226 -6.28 -21.57 8.53
CA SER A 226 -7.27 -20.58 8.14
C SER A 226 -7.68 -20.72 6.69
N ALA A 227 -8.94 -20.42 6.41
CA ALA A 227 -9.49 -20.28 5.07
C ALA A 227 -10.28 -18.99 4.99
N ASP A 228 -10.16 -18.28 3.87
CA ASP A 228 -10.95 -17.08 3.55
C ASP A 228 -11.39 -17.20 2.09
N LEU A 229 -12.69 -17.35 1.88
CA LEU A 229 -13.28 -17.69 0.59
C LEU A 229 -14.31 -16.64 0.21
N THR A 230 -14.05 -15.85 -0.82
CA THR A 230 -14.99 -14.85 -1.36
C THR A 230 -15.44 -15.28 -2.75
N ASN A 231 -16.73 -15.26 -2.99
CA ASN A 231 -17.31 -15.54 -4.30
C ASN A 231 -18.38 -14.50 -4.68
N GLY A 232 -18.44 -14.18 -5.96
CA GLY A 232 -19.56 -13.47 -6.55
C GLY A 232 -20.75 -14.42 -6.73
N VAL A 233 -21.95 -13.91 -6.40
CA VAL A 233 -23.22 -14.64 -6.57
C VAL A 233 -23.91 -14.08 -7.81
N SER A 234 -23.39 -14.38 -8.99
CA SER A 234 -23.93 -13.94 -10.28
C SER A 234 -23.30 -14.78 -11.40
N ASP A 235 -23.64 -14.50 -12.66
CA ASP A 235 -23.06 -15.12 -13.86
C ASP A 235 -21.56 -14.79 -14.07
N THR A 236 -20.95 -14.09 -13.13
CA THR A 236 -19.50 -13.80 -13.13
C THR A 236 -18.77 -14.87 -12.34
N GLY A 237 -17.81 -15.53 -12.97
CA GLY A 237 -16.84 -16.37 -12.28
C GLY A 237 -15.87 -15.51 -11.45
N TYR A 238 -16.39 -14.86 -10.39
CA TYR A 238 -15.58 -14.09 -9.45
C TYR A 238 -15.26 -14.94 -8.24
N GLY A 239 -13.97 -15.11 -7.93
CA GLY A 239 -13.51 -15.83 -6.75
C GLY A 239 -12.18 -15.31 -6.23
N GLU A 240 -12.08 -15.23 -4.90
CA GLU A 240 -10.87 -14.91 -4.13
C GLU A 240 -10.76 -15.92 -2.99
N HIS A 241 -9.78 -16.81 -3.06
CA HIS A 241 -9.66 -17.92 -2.11
C HIS A 241 -8.26 -17.89 -1.49
N ASN A 242 -8.20 -17.90 -0.18
CA ASN A 242 -6.95 -17.93 0.57
C ASN A 242 -6.99 -19.06 1.62
N LEU A 243 -5.97 -19.92 1.57
CA LEU A 243 -5.76 -21.00 2.55
C LEU A 243 -4.39 -20.80 3.19
N ALA A 244 -4.30 -20.93 4.50
CA ALA A 244 -3.03 -20.87 5.20
C ALA A 244 -2.96 -21.88 6.34
N ALA A 245 -1.75 -22.43 6.56
CA ALA A 245 -1.42 -23.27 7.69
C ALA A 245 -0.11 -22.83 8.32
N LYS A 246 -0.02 -22.86 9.65
CA LYS A 246 1.18 -22.54 10.42
C LYS A 246 1.36 -23.58 11.51
N TYR A 247 2.60 -23.98 11.72
CA TYR A 247 2.98 -24.89 12.78
C TYR A 247 4.25 -24.42 13.48
N HIS A 248 4.18 -24.29 14.81
CA HIS A 248 5.29 -23.88 15.66
C HIS A 248 5.82 -25.05 16.47
N PHE A 249 7.11 -25.22 16.46
CA PHE A 249 7.82 -26.21 17.26
C PHE A 249 9.12 -25.63 17.82
N ASN A 250 9.22 -25.51 19.11
CA ASN A 250 10.35 -24.86 19.80
C ASN A 250 10.62 -23.44 19.28
N LYS A 251 11.80 -23.22 18.70
CA LYS A 251 12.24 -21.93 18.12
C LYS A 251 11.90 -21.78 16.64
N SER A 252 11.22 -22.75 16.06
CA SER A 252 10.96 -22.84 14.62
C SER A 252 9.48 -22.69 14.30
N GLU A 253 9.19 -22.14 13.14
CA GLU A 253 7.86 -22.05 12.55
C GLU A 253 7.94 -22.49 11.10
N LEU A 254 7.03 -23.37 10.71
CA LEU A 254 6.77 -23.70 9.31
C LEU A 254 5.40 -23.12 8.94
N SER A 255 5.29 -22.37 7.86
CA SER A 255 4.02 -21.82 7.38
C SER A 255 3.88 -21.97 5.88
N THR A 256 2.66 -22.16 5.44
CA THR A 256 2.30 -22.20 4.01
C THR A 256 1.06 -21.36 3.77
N THR A 257 1.00 -20.73 2.61
CA THR A 257 -0.16 -19.96 2.15
C THR A 257 -0.39 -20.26 0.67
N VAL A 258 -1.64 -20.54 0.33
CA VAL A 258 -2.11 -20.71 -1.05
C VAL A 258 -3.19 -19.68 -1.31
N TYR A 259 -2.99 -18.85 -2.31
CA TYR A 259 -3.99 -17.91 -2.80
C TYR A 259 -4.38 -18.28 -4.23
N TRP A 260 -5.67 -18.30 -4.51
CA TRP A 260 -6.23 -18.47 -5.84
C TRP A 260 -7.30 -17.41 -6.11
N GLY A 261 -7.01 -16.54 -7.07
CA GLY A 261 -7.92 -15.52 -7.57
C GLY A 261 -8.39 -15.88 -8.97
N GLN A 262 -9.69 -15.86 -9.22
CA GLN A 262 -10.26 -16.16 -10.54
C GLN A 262 -11.24 -15.06 -10.99
N ARG A 263 -11.27 -14.83 -12.31
CA ARG A 263 -12.25 -13.98 -12.98
C ARG A 263 -12.72 -14.68 -14.26
N ASP A 264 -14.01 -14.63 -14.50
CA ASP A 264 -14.64 -14.99 -15.76
C ASP A 264 -15.83 -14.05 -15.96
N LEU A 265 -15.63 -12.97 -16.69
CA LEU A 265 -16.60 -11.89 -16.86
C LEU A 265 -16.57 -11.34 -18.28
N LYS A 266 -17.45 -10.39 -18.60
CA LYS A 266 -17.49 -9.76 -19.92
C LYS A 266 -17.27 -8.25 -19.79
N TRP A 267 -16.41 -7.74 -20.65
CA TRP A 267 -16.20 -6.31 -20.85
C TRP A 267 -16.61 -5.89 -22.26
N THR A 268 -17.08 -4.66 -22.39
CA THR A 268 -17.35 -4.02 -23.67
C THR A 268 -16.42 -2.82 -23.78
N ARG A 269 -15.81 -2.65 -24.94
CA ARG A 269 -14.91 -1.55 -25.23
C ARG A 269 -15.43 -0.76 -26.41
N GLU A 270 -15.43 0.57 -26.31
CA GLU A 270 -15.73 1.50 -27.39
C GLU A 270 -14.53 2.42 -27.55
N ASN A 271 -14.04 2.61 -28.77
CA ASN A 271 -12.94 3.51 -29.08
C ASN A 271 -13.38 4.58 -30.08
N TYR A 272 -12.87 5.78 -29.86
CA TYR A 272 -12.95 6.92 -30.78
C TYR A 272 -11.53 7.39 -31.00
N GLU A 273 -11.05 7.33 -32.26
CA GLU A 273 -9.68 7.67 -32.61
C GLU A 273 -9.69 8.68 -33.78
N SER A 274 -8.70 9.58 -33.75
CA SER A 274 -8.49 10.52 -34.86
C SER A 274 -7.04 10.44 -35.29
N PHE A 275 -6.83 10.41 -36.62
CA PHE A 275 -5.52 10.34 -37.23
C PHE A 275 -5.27 11.59 -38.04
N HIS A 276 -4.24 12.35 -37.69
CA HIS A 276 -3.83 13.57 -38.37
C HIS A 276 -2.63 13.26 -39.26
N PHE A 277 -2.88 12.74 -40.46
CA PHE A 277 -1.85 12.54 -41.48
C PHE A 277 -1.34 13.90 -42.01
N PRO A 278 -0.16 13.98 -42.62
CA PRO A 278 0.36 15.25 -43.18
C PRO A 278 -0.59 15.98 -44.12
N GLU A 279 -1.36 15.24 -44.91
CA GLU A 279 -2.27 15.78 -45.94
C GLU A 279 -3.73 15.31 -45.81
N ALA A 280 -4.06 14.58 -44.73
CA ALA A 280 -5.38 14.01 -44.54
C ALA A 280 -5.78 13.94 -43.06
N TYR A 281 -7.07 13.86 -42.82
CA TYR A 281 -7.65 13.64 -41.49
C TYR A 281 -8.63 12.48 -41.55
N GLN A 282 -8.59 11.61 -40.54
CA GLN A 282 -9.48 10.46 -40.48
C GLN A 282 -9.99 10.27 -39.05
N GLU A 283 -11.30 10.01 -38.95
CA GLU A 283 -11.96 9.61 -37.72
C GLU A 283 -12.37 8.15 -37.78
N ASN A 284 -12.06 7.42 -36.74
CA ASN A 284 -12.43 6.04 -36.53
C ASN A 284 -13.34 5.93 -35.30
N ARG A 285 -14.44 5.20 -35.46
CA ARG A 285 -15.33 4.85 -34.39
C ARG A 285 -15.45 3.34 -34.27
N GLU A 286 -15.09 2.78 -33.12
CA GLU A 286 -15.18 1.37 -32.85
C GLU A 286 -16.26 1.09 -31.80
N VAL A 287 -17.22 0.22 -32.14
CA VAL A 287 -18.33 -0.18 -31.26
C VAL A 287 -18.13 -1.63 -30.89
N GLY A 288 -17.83 -1.86 -29.58
CA GLY A 288 -17.51 -3.18 -29.08
C GLY A 288 -18.69 -4.05 -28.72
N GLU A 289 -18.47 -5.35 -28.76
CA GLU A 289 -19.35 -6.37 -28.23
C GLU A 289 -18.87 -6.86 -26.85
N PRO A 290 -19.74 -7.44 -26.01
CA PRO A 290 -19.35 -8.03 -24.75
C PRO A 290 -18.36 -9.18 -24.95
N THR A 291 -17.09 -8.91 -24.73
CA THR A 291 -15.96 -9.83 -24.93
C THR A 291 -15.57 -10.46 -23.61
N LYS A 292 -15.22 -11.75 -23.65
CA LYS A 292 -14.82 -12.51 -22.47
C LYS A 292 -13.49 -12.01 -21.91
N VAL A 293 -13.41 -11.94 -20.58
CA VAL A 293 -12.19 -11.73 -19.81
C VAL A 293 -12.07 -12.86 -18.80
N LYS A 294 -11.01 -13.64 -18.92
CA LYS A 294 -10.76 -14.75 -18.00
C LYS A 294 -9.31 -14.76 -17.55
N TYR A 295 -9.11 -14.91 -16.24
CA TYR A 295 -7.79 -15.17 -15.68
C TYR A 295 -7.85 -15.93 -14.36
N ASP A 296 -6.78 -16.67 -14.10
CA ASP A 296 -6.51 -17.39 -12.87
C ASP A 296 -5.13 -16.99 -12.34
N ASN A 297 -5.08 -16.56 -11.06
CA ASN A 297 -3.85 -16.24 -10.35
C ASN A 297 -3.67 -17.20 -9.19
N LEU A 298 -2.58 -17.95 -9.18
CA LEU A 298 -2.24 -18.88 -8.12
C LEU A 298 -0.91 -18.48 -7.48
N ASN A 299 -0.92 -18.18 -6.19
CA ASN A 299 0.28 -17.88 -5.42
C ASN A 299 0.47 -18.93 -4.34
N PHE A 300 1.66 -19.51 -4.26
CA PHE A 300 2.07 -20.45 -3.25
C PHE A 300 3.28 -19.94 -2.50
N ASN A 301 3.22 -19.96 -1.16
CA ASN A 301 4.35 -19.62 -0.30
C ASN A 301 4.58 -20.75 0.71
N LEU A 302 5.83 -21.15 0.86
CA LEU A 302 6.31 -22.01 1.94
C LEU A 302 7.42 -21.28 2.68
N ASN A 303 7.27 -21.12 3.98
CA ASN A 303 8.17 -20.31 4.77
C ASN A 303 8.62 -21.08 6.01
N TYR A 304 9.93 -21.14 6.24
CA TYR A 304 10.55 -21.62 7.46
C TYR A 304 11.20 -20.45 8.21
N SER A 305 10.88 -20.29 9.48
CA SER A 305 11.44 -19.25 10.33
C SER A 305 12.03 -19.89 11.60
N TYR A 306 13.27 -19.56 11.90
CA TYR A 306 13.94 -19.90 13.17
C TYR A 306 14.26 -18.62 13.93
N GLN A 307 13.83 -18.54 15.18
CA GLN A 307 14.10 -17.39 16.04
C GLN A 307 14.64 -17.84 17.40
N ASP A 308 15.85 -17.38 17.75
CA ASP A 308 16.44 -17.60 19.06
C ASP A 308 16.27 -16.35 19.94
N ASN A 309 15.12 -16.28 20.62
CA ASN A 309 14.71 -15.11 21.44
C ASN A 309 14.98 -13.81 20.65
N ASP A 310 15.60 -12.84 21.28
CA ASP A 310 15.97 -11.56 20.68
C ASP A 310 17.39 -11.57 20.05
N LYS A 311 18.04 -12.73 19.97
CA LYS A 311 19.44 -12.80 19.50
C LYS A 311 19.55 -12.87 18.00
N GLN A 312 18.77 -13.73 17.38
CA GLN A 312 18.84 -13.96 15.92
C GLN A 312 17.52 -14.47 15.35
N LEU A 313 17.32 -14.15 14.07
CA LEU A 313 16.22 -14.62 13.26
C LEU A 313 16.79 -15.09 11.90
N LEU A 314 16.44 -16.29 11.48
CA LEU A 314 16.63 -16.81 10.14
C LEU A 314 15.27 -17.07 9.53
N ASN A 315 15.04 -16.60 8.31
CA ASN A 315 13.83 -16.88 7.57
C ASN A 315 14.20 -17.35 6.16
N ILE A 316 13.60 -18.45 5.72
CA ILE A 316 13.77 -19.01 4.38
C ILE A 316 12.38 -19.16 3.78
N ALA A 317 12.12 -18.46 2.68
CA ALA A 317 10.83 -18.49 2.00
C ALA A 317 11.01 -18.95 0.54
N LEU A 318 10.26 -19.98 0.17
CA LEU A 318 10.05 -20.40 -1.22
C LEU A 318 8.70 -19.85 -1.65
N ARG A 319 8.68 -19.04 -2.70
CA ARG A 319 7.47 -18.46 -3.27
C ARG A 319 7.34 -18.84 -4.72
N ASN A 320 6.12 -19.05 -5.16
CA ASN A 320 5.79 -19.24 -6.56
C ASN A 320 4.55 -18.45 -6.90
N GLN A 321 4.62 -17.63 -7.95
CA GLN A 321 3.49 -16.92 -8.52
C GLN A 321 3.22 -17.51 -9.91
N TYR A 322 1.99 -17.88 -10.16
CA TYR A 322 1.52 -18.35 -11.45
C TYR A 322 0.30 -17.55 -11.86
N SER A 323 0.31 -17.03 -13.07
CA SER A 323 -0.82 -16.34 -13.70
C SER A 323 -1.11 -16.96 -15.04
N ASP A 324 -2.35 -17.32 -15.30
CA ASP A 324 -2.87 -17.78 -16.59
C ASP A 324 -4.02 -16.86 -17.00
N THR A 325 -3.83 -16.12 -18.08
CA THR A 325 -4.79 -15.14 -18.60
C THR A 325 -5.11 -15.51 -20.05
N PRO A 326 -6.00 -16.50 -20.28
CA PRO A 326 -6.37 -16.90 -21.64
C PRO A 326 -7.19 -15.86 -22.40
N SER A 327 -7.75 -14.85 -21.72
CA SER A 327 -8.33 -13.67 -22.34
C SER A 327 -8.21 -12.47 -21.39
N SER A 328 -7.69 -11.38 -21.91
CA SER A 328 -7.32 -10.19 -21.14
C SER A 328 -8.41 -9.13 -21.13
N MET A 329 -8.26 -8.12 -20.28
CA MET A 329 -9.12 -6.94 -20.28
C MET A 329 -8.93 -6.06 -21.52
N SER A 330 -7.85 -6.23 -22.26
CA SER A 330 -7.61 -5.53 -23.53
C SER A 330 -8.27 -6.21 -24.73
N ASP A 331 -8.77 -7.43 -24.58
CA ASP A 331 -9.44 -8.17 -25.67
C ASP A 331 -10.72 -7.48 -26.11
N ARG A 332 -10.97 -7.49 -27.42
CA ARG A 332 -12.17 -6.90 -28.01
C ARG A 332 -12.61 -7.62 -29.27
N ILE A 333 -13.92 -7.73 -29.41
CA ILE A 333 -14.64 -8.03 -30.64
C ILE A 333 -15.51 -6.82 -30.89
N SER A 334 -15.42 -6.22 -32.10
CA SER A 334 -16.07 -4.94 -32.38
C SER A 334 -16.27 -4.70 -33.86
N THR A 335 -17.09 -3.70 -34.19
CA THR A 335 -17.22 -3.15 -35.52
C THR A 335 -16.54 -1.78 -35.54
N LEU A 336 -15.56 -1.61 -36.45
CA LEU A 336 -14.87 -0.38 -36.69
C LEU A 336 -15.52 0.31 -37.91
N TYR A 337 -15.87 1.58 -37.75
CA TYR A 337 -16.36 2.48 -38.83
C TYR A 337 -15.26 3.47 -39.15
N GLU A 338 -14.82 3.43 -40.44
CA GLU A 338 -13.76 4.25 -41.02
C GLU A 338 -14.31 4.93 -42.28
N GLY A 339 -14.83 6.15 -42.15
CA GLY A 339 -15.56 6.82 -43.23
C GLY A 339 -16.76 5.97 -43.67
N ASP A 340 -16.81 5.63 -44.95
CA ASP A 340 -17.89 4.80 -45.54
C ASP A 340 -17.61 3.29 -45.43
N THR A 341 -16.44 2.90 -44.93
CA THR A 341 -16.03 1.49 -44.81
C THR A 341 -16.22 1.00 -43.39
N SER A 342 -16.68 -0.24 -43.27
CA SER A 342 -16.83 -0.91 -41.97
C SER A 342 -16.01 -2.18 -41.91
N TYR A 343 -15.37 -2.43 -40.75
CA TYR A 343 -14.55 -3.61 -40.52
C TYR A 343 -15.01 -4.36 -39.27
N SER A 344 -14.90 -5.69 -39.32
CA SER A 344 -14.95 -6.52 -38.13
C SER A 344 -13.55 -6.56 -37.51
N ILE A 345 -13.45 -6.25 -36.21
CA ILE A 345 -12.23 -6.33 -35.42
C ILE A 345 -12.32 -7.51 -34.45
N SER A 346 -11.25 -8.28 -34.41
CA SER A 346 -10.99 -9.28 -33.36
C SER A 346 -9.56 -9.05 -32.85
N ASP A 347 -9.39 -8.59 -31.62
CA ASP A 347 -8.09 -8.38 -30.97
C ASP A 347 -8.09 -9.18 -29.66
N LEU A 348 -7.40 -10.29 -29.67
CA LEU A 348 -7.40 -11.28 -28.57
C LEU A 348 -5.97 -11.53 -28.12
N SER A 349 -5.76 -11.60 -26.82
CA SER A 349 -4.47 -11.85 -26.24
C SER A 349 -4.54 -12.86 -25.09
N ALA A 350 -3.51 -13.69 -24.99
CA ALA A 350 -3.33 -14.63 -23.90
C ALA A 350 -1.94 -14.45 -23.27
N SER A 351 -1.85 -14.64 -21.97
CA SER A 351 -0.56 -14.59 -21.27
C SER A 351 -0.46 -15.65 -20.18
N LYS A 352 0.76 -16.15 -19.99
CA LYS A 352 1.13 -17.03 -18.87
C LYS A 352 2.41 -16.54 -18.25
N VAL A 353 2.47 -16.52 -16.92
CA VAL A 353 3.66 -16.10 -16.17
C VAL A 353 3.86 -17.03 -14.99
N LEU A 354 5.11 -17.47 -14.80
CA LEU A 354 5.55 -18.28 -13.67
C LEU A 354 6.77 -17.63 -13.03
N ILE A 355 6.74 -17.40 -11.71
CA ILE A 355 7.82 -16.72 -10.99
C ILE A 355 8.16 -17.47 -9.69
N PRO A 356 8.96 -18.54 -9.74
CA PRO A 356 9.56 -19.11 -8.54
C PRO A 356 10.64 -18.19 -7.98
N SER A 357 10.71 -18.07 -6.66
CA SER A 357 11.74 -17.31 -5.95
C SER A 357 12.12 -17.94 -4.63
N LEU A 358 13.39 -17.83 -4.27
CA LEU A 358 13.95 -18.22 -2.98
C LEU A 358 14.45 -16.95 -2.27
N ASP A 359 14.03 -16.75 -1.04
CA ASP A 359 14.37 -15.62 -0.20
C ASP A 359 15.00 -16.14 1.11
N ILE A 360 16.20 -15.68 1.42
CA ILE A 360 16.95 -16.05 2.63
C ILE A 360 17.28 -14.77 3.38
N TYR A 361 16.67 -14.62 4.53
CA TYR A 361 16.87 -13.48 5.41
C TYR A 361 17.52 -13.90 6.73
N TYR A 362 18.50 -13.12 7.17
CA TYR A 362 19.16 -13.28 8.44
C TYR A 362 19.24 -11.96 9.21
N GLN A 363 18.87 -11.99 10.49
CA GLN A 363 19.02 -10.88 11.41
C GLN A 363 19.79 -11.35 12.66
N ARG A 364 20.70 -10.50 13.15
CA ARG A 364 21.41 -10.75 14.39
C ARG A 364 21.53 -9.48 15.23
N ASN A 365 21.08 -9.58 16.48
CA ASN A 365 21.29 -8.55 17.49
C ASN A 365 22.64 -8.76 18.14
N LEU A 366 23.48 -7.74 18.13
CA LEU A 366 24.81 -7.71 18.69
C LEU A 366 24.80 -6.98 20.04
N LYS A 367 25.92 -7.06 20.78
CA LYS A 367 26.10 -6.27 22.01
C LYS A 367 26.00 -4.76 21.73
N ASN A 368 25.76 -3.96 22.76
CA ASN A 368 25.70 -2.50 22.70
C ASN A 368 24.61 -1.95 21.73
N LYS A 369 23.43 -2.57 21.69
CA LYS A 369 22.25 -2.14 20.91
C LYS A 369 22.55 -1.99 19.41
N GLN A 370 23.25 -2.94 18.84
CA GLN A 370 23.55 -3.03 17.41
C GLN A 370 22.75 -4.16 16.78
N THR A 371 22.36 -4.01 15.53
CA THR A 371 21.69 -5.07 14.77
C THR A 371 22.23 -5.08 13.34
N ILE A 372 22.48 -6.25 12.80
CA ILE A 372 22.80 -6.49 11.40
C ILE A 372 21.69 -7.30 10.74
N TYR A 373 21.43 -6.96 9.50
CA TYR A 373 20.46 -7.64 8.64
C TYR A 373 21.13 -7.98 7.31
N ALA A 374 20.87 -9.16 6.82
CA ALA A 374 21.27 -9.60 5.49
C ALA A 374 20.08 -10.27 4.80
N ASP A 375 19.92 -10.02 3.53
CA ASP A 375 18.84 -10.58 2.72
C ASP A 375 19.36 -10.93 1.33
N VAL A 376 19.02 -12.13 0.84
CA VAL A 376 19.37 -12.58 -0.51
C VAL A 376 18.11 -13.19 -1.14
N VAL A 377 17.71 -12.64 -2.29
CA VAL A 377 16.60 -13.17 -3.07
C VAL A 377 17.06 -13.56 -4.44
N ALA A 378 16.81 -14.81 -4.84
CA ALA A 378 16.99 -15.29 -6.19
C ALA A 378 15.62 -15.58 -6.81
N SER A 379 15.37 -15.11 -8.02
CA SER A 379 14.12 -15.34 -8.75
C SER A 379 14.39 -15.72 -10.21
N TYR A 380 13.52 -16.59 -10.72
CA TYR A 380 13.41 -16.90 -12.14
C TYR A 380 12.02 -16.52 -12.60
N LEU A 381 11.89 -15.94 -13.77
CA LEU A 381 10.62 -15.60 -14.37
C LEU A 381 10.58 -16.21 -15.76
N ASP A 382 9.52 -16.99 -16.01
CA ASP A 382 9.14 -17.51 -17.33
C ASP A 382 7.82 -16.90 -17.73
N SER A 383 7.75 -16.30 -18.91
CA SER A 383 6.56 -15.63 -19.42
C SER A 383 6.31 -15.93 -20.88
N LYS A 384 5.05 -16.06 -21.21
CA LYS A 384 4.57 -16.19 -22.58
C LYS A 384 3.42 -15.20 -22.80
N ASN A 385 3.47 -14.44 -23.87
CA ASN A 385 2.42 -13.53 -24.30
C ASN A 385 2.11 -13.78 -25.77
N GLU A 386 0.84 -13.92 -26.11
CA GLU A 386 0.34 -14.11 -27.46
C GLU A 386 -0.70 -13.02 -27.77
N ARG A 387 -0.69 -12.49 -28.99
CA ARG A 387 -1.71 -11.57 -29.50
C ARG A 387 -2.07 -11.94 -30.93
N ASN A 388 -3.36 -11.95 -31.20
CA ASN A 388 -3.93 -12.15 -32.53
C ASN A 388 -4.91 -11.01 -32.81
N PHE A 389 -4.52 -10.10 -33.71
CA PHE A 389 -5.34 -8.99 -34.18
C PHE A 389 -5.76 -9.23 -35.62
N MET A 390 -7.05 -9.22 -35.88
CA MET A 390 -7.66 -9.31 -37.19
C MET A 390 -8.61 -8.15 -37.44
N GLN A 391 -8.43 -7.48 -38.56
CA GLN A 391 -9.35 -6.47 -39.12
C GLN A 391 -9.79 -6.94 -40.49
N LYS A 392 -11.09 -7.20 -40.68
CA LYS A 392 -11.67 -7.68 -41.93
C LYS A 392 -12.73 -6.72 -42.46
N ALA A 393 -12.61 -6.31 -43.73
CA ALA A 393 -13.59 -5.47 -44.36
C ALA A 393 -14.95 -6.22 -44.44
N LEU A 394 -16.05 -5.52 -44.12
CA LEU A 394 -17.41 -6.06 -44.21
C LEU A 394 -18.02 -5.94 -45.58
N ASN A 395 -17.44 -5.14 -46.47
CA ASN A 395 -17.89 -4.85 -47.80
C ASN A 395 -16.82 -5.26 -48.82
N ASN A 396 -16.59 -6.51 -49.10
CA ASN A 396 -15.78 -7.11 -50.14
C ASN A 396 -14.48 -6.39 -50.61
N ASP A 397 -13.97 -5.41 -49.84
CA ASP A 397 -12.70 -4.77 -50.07
C ASP A 397 -11.58 -5.62 -49.45
N ASN A 398 -10.56 -5.97 -50.27
CA ASN A 398 -9.38 -6.75 -49.84
C ASN A 398 -8.43 -5.95 -48.93
N ASN A 399 -8.95 -5.21 -47.98
CA ASN A 399 -8.19 -4.34 -47.06
C ASN A 399 -8.08 -4.97 -45.64
N ASP A 400 -7.82 -6.26 -45.60
CA ASP A 400 -7.68 -7.01 -44.35
C ASP A 400 -6.30 -6.77 -43.72
N THR A 401 -6.28 -6.68 -42.40
CA THR A 401 -5.04 -6.64 -41.58
C THR A 401 -5.02 -7.81 -40.61
N ASP A 402 -3.93 -8.57 -40.62
CA ASP A 402 -3.70 -9.70 -39.74
C ASP A 402 -2.34 -9.52 -39.06
N ILE A 403 -2.36 -9.44 -37.71
CA ILE A 403 -1.16 -9.27 -36.91
C ILE A 403 -1.14 -10.38 -35.84
N TYR A 404 -0.13 -11.25 -35.96
CA TYR A 404 0.15 -12.25 -34.97
C TYR A 404 1.49 -11.97 -34.29
N SER A 405 1.52 -12.00 -32.95
CA SER A 405 2.75 -11.91 -32.19
C SER A 405 2.76 -12.88 -31.02
N GLU A 406 3.85 -13.60 -30.86
CA GLU A 406 4.17 -14.37 -29.67
C GLU A 406 5.46 -13.86 -29.07
N THR A 407 5.50 -13.67 -27.76
CA THR A 407 6.71 -13.30 -27.02
C THR A 407 6.93 -14.27 -25.89
N LYS A 408 8.11 -14.88 -25.86
CA LYS A 408 8.60 -15.69 -24.73
C LYS A 408 9.71 -14.94 -24.03
N GLY A 409 9.57 -14.75 -22.71
CA GLY A 409 10.53 -14.03 -21.88
C GLY A 409 11.04 -14.88 -20.74
N GLU A 410 12.36 -14.91 -20.57
CA GLU A 410 13.04 -15.53 -19.44
C GLU A 410 13.88 -14.48 -18.72
N LYS A 411 13.76 -14.43 -17.38
CA LYS A 411 14.51 -13.48 -16.57
C LYS A 411 15.08 -14.17 -15.34
N TYR A 412 16.36 -13.96 -15.09
CA TYR A 412 17.05 -14.35 -13.87
C TYR A 412 17.38 -13.09 -13.07
N SER A 413 17.09 -13.07 -11.79
CA SER A 413 17.37 -11.93 -10.92
C SER A 413 17.94 -12.39 -9.58
N ILE A 414 18.94 -11.64 -9.10
CA ILE A 414 19.48 -11.79 -7.75
C ILE A 414 19.52 -10.44 -7.07
N ILE A 415 19.05 -10.40 -5.83
CA ILE A 415 19.07 -9.22 -4.97
C ILE A 415 19.85 -9.57 -3.71
N GLY A 416 20.81 -8.72 -3.35
CA GLY A 416 21.54 -8.80 -2.08
C GLY A 416 21.37 -7.50 -1.31
N GLU A 417 20.99 -7.56 -0.04
CA GLU A 417 20.85 -6.39 0.81
C GLU A 417 21.48 -6.62 2.18
N GLY A 418 22.24 -5.62 2.66
CA GLY A 418 22.82 -5.61 4.00
C GLY A 418 22.50 -4.31 4.71
N ILE A 419 22.01 -4.37 5.96
CA ILE A 419 21.73 -3.20 6.79
C ILE A 419 22.39 -3.33 8.16
N TYR A 420 22.97 -2.24 8.64
CA TYR A 420 23.48 -2.09 9.99
C TYR A 420 22.72 -1.00 10.73
N GLU A 421 22.27 -1.31 11.95
CA GLU A 421 21.63 -0.35 12.85
C GLU A 421 22.38 -0.25 14.18
N LYS A 422 22.49 0.97 14.70
CA LYS A 422 23.07 1.28 16.01
C LYS A 422 22.19 2.24 16.75
N GLN A 423 21.71 1.84 17.93
CA GLN A 423 21.02 2.73 18.86
C GLN A 423 22.02 3.40 19.78
N PHE A 424 22.06 4.73 19.75
CA PHE A 424 22.80 5.59 20.69
C PHE A 424 21.85 6.16 21.75
N ASN A 425 22.38 6.74 22.81
CA ASN A 425 21.57 7.43 23.82
C ASN A 425 20.81 8.63 23.23
N THR A 426 21.39 9.31 22.26
CA THR A 426 20.83 10.52 21.63
C THR A 426 20.05 10.25 20.34
N GLY A 427 20.15 9.08 19.75
CA GLY A 427 19.50 8.78 18.48
C GLY A 427 19.86 7.42 17.94
N LYS A 428 19.41 7.13 16.71
CA LYS A 428 19.63 5.86 16.00
C LYS A 428 20.28 6.14 14.64
N PHE A 429 21.33 5.42 14.36
CA PHE A 429 21.97 5.35 13.05
C PHE A 429 21.51 4.09 12.32
N THR A 430 21.21 4.21 11.02
CA THR A 430 20.94 3.10 10.11
C THR A 430 21.72 3.33 8.83
N GLY A 431 22.47 2.34 8.37
CA GLY A 431 23.17 2.38 7.09
C GLY A 431 23.04 1.04 6.35
N GLY A 432 23.01 1.08 5.04
CA GLY A 432 22.80 -0.14 4.28
C GLY A 432 23.25 -0.03 2.82
N ILE A 433 23.38 -1.21 2.21
CA ILE A 433 23.65 -1.40 0.78
C ILE A 433 22.68 -2.44 0.23
N LYS A 434 22.14 -2.14 -0.96
CA LYS A 434 21.33 -3.07 -1.76
C LYS A 434 21.90 -3.14 -3.16
N HIS A 435 22.03 -4.35 -3.72
CA HIS A 435 22.39 -4.57 -5.11
C HIS A 435 21.39 -5.53 -5.75
N THR A 436 20.87 -5.14 -6.91
CA THR A 436 20.02 -5.97 -7.76
C THR A 436 20.71 -6.16 -9.09
N GLN A 437 20.82 -7.40 -9.55
CA GLN A 437 21.32 -7.79 -10.85
C GLN A 437 20.27 -8.62 -11.56
N ALA A 438 19.89 -8.27 -12.80
CA ALA A 438 18.98 -9.06 -13.59
C ALA A 438 19.48 -9.24 -15.02
N TYR A 439 19.26 -10.42 -15.55
CA TYR A 439 19.47 -10.80 -16.94
C TYR A 439 18.17 -11.26 -17.53
N LEU A 440 17.76 -10.65 -18.65
CA LEU A 440 16.51 -10.88 -19.35
C LEU A 440 16.77 -11.28 -20.79
N GLN A 441 16.01 -12.24 -21.30
CA GLN A 441 15.97 -12.60 -22.71
C GLN A 441 14.52 -12.70 -23.17
N ASN A 442 14.15 -11.93 -24.19
CA ASN A 442 12.85 -11.99 -24.85
C ASN A 442 13.04 -12.50 -26.29
N ARG A 443 12.23 -13.48 -26.69
CA ARG A 443 12.14 -14.01 -28.04
C ARG A 443 10.76 -13.64 -28.62
N TYR A 444 10.79 -12.90 -29.70
CA TYR A 444 9.61 -12.50 -30.46
C TYR A 444 9.47 -13.39 -31.69
N SER A 445 8.24 -13.78 -32.02
CA SER A 445 7.91 -14.55 -33.22
C SER A 445 6.53 -14.15 -33.75
N GLY A 446 6.25 -14.46 -35.00
CA GLY A 446 5.07 -14.07 -35.74
C GLY A 446 5.38 -13.07 -36.84
N ASN A 447 4.70 -11.91 -36.88
CA ASN A 447 5.02 -10.88 -37.89
C ASN A 447 6.41 -10.28 -37.72
N ILE A 448 7.03 -10.44 -36.55
CA ILE A 448 8.39 -10.02 -36.24
C ILE A 448 9.13 -11.20 -35.63
N GLU A 449 10.30 -11.52 -36.18
CA GLU A 449 11.22 -12.49 -35.62
C GLU A 449 12.42 -11.73 -35.04
N ASN A 450 12.59 -11.76 -33.71
CA ASN A 450 13.69 -11.10 -33.03
C ASN A 450 14.02 -11.75 -31.69
N ARG A 451 15.23 -11.50 -31.19
CA ARG A 451 15.68 -11.92 -29.87
C ARG A 451 16.40 -10.77 -29.19
N ILE A 452 15.86 -10.30 -28.10
CA ILE A 452 16.41 -9.21 -27.31
C ILE A 452 16.98 -9.75 -26.00
N THR A 453 18.19 -9.31 -25.67
CA THR A 453 18.87 -9.64 -24.41
C THR A 453 19.17 -8.34 -23.66
N MET A 454 18.80 -8.28 -22.39
CA MET A 454 19.04 -7.13 -21.53
C MET A 454 19.78 -7.55 -20.26
N ASN A 455 20.65 -6.66 -19.80
CA ASN A 455 21.34 -6.80 -18.53
C ASN A 455 21.13 -5.52 -17.72
N THR A 456 20.61 -5.64 -16.49
CA THR A 456 20.32 -4.48 -15.64
C THR A 456 20.95 -4.65 -14.27
N ALA A 457 21.45 -3.56 -13.71
CA ALA A 457 21.98 -3.53 -12.36
C ALA A 457 21.56 -2.25 -11.64
N GLU A 458 21.14 -2.39 -10.39
CA GLU A 458 20.89 -1.27 -9.48
C GLU A 458 21.71 -1.48 -8.20
N THR A 459 22.46 -0.46 -7.80
CA THR A 459 23.17 -0.45 -6.52
C THR A 459 22.74 0.77 -5.74
N TYR A 460 22.26 0.57 -4.52
CA TYR A 460 21.80 1.62 -3.63
C TYR A 460 22.54 1.57 -2.29
N LEU A 461 23.16 2.66 -1.93
CA LEU A 461 23.86 2.87 -0.65
C LEU A 461 23.13 3.96 0.12
N PHE A 462 22.93 3.80 1.44
CA PHE A 462 22.28 4.83 2.23
C PHE A 462 22.80 4.88 3.67
N ALA A 463 22.61 6.05 4.30
CA ALA A 463 22.83 6.28 5.71
C ALA A 463 21.76 7.24 6.24
N GLU A 464 21.20 6.95 7.42
CA GLU A 464 20.19 7.77 8.10
C GLU A 464 20.56 7.95 9.58
N TYR A 465 20.28 9.13 10.11
CA TYR A 465 20.37 9.41 11.54
C TYR A 465 19.06 9.99 12.04
N GLN A 466 18.45 9.33 13.00
CA GLN A 466 17.22 9.74 13.66
C GLN A 466 17.50 10.16 15.09
N SER A 467 16.97 11.32 15.49
CA SER A 467 17.11 11.84 16.86
C SER A 467 15.99 12.82 17.20
N LYS A 468 16.06 13.43 18.40
CA LYS A 468 15.09 14.41 18.87
C LYS A 468 15.78 15.57 19.58
N ILE A 469 15.23 16.79 19.41
CA ILE A 469 15.60 17.99 20.15
C ILE A 469 14.33 18.51 20.83
N LYS A 470 14.21 18.32 22.16
CA LYS A 470 12.99 18.61 22.92
C LYS A 470 11.77 17.87 22.33
N ALA A 471 10.77 18.62 21.84
CA ALA A 471 9.56 18.08 21.20
C ALA A 471 9.69 17.88 19.67
N LEU A 472 10.75 18.37 19.05
CA LEU A 472 11.03 18.20 17.64
C LEU A 472 11.81 16.89 17.43
N ASN A 473 11.24 15.96 16.67
CA ASN A 473 11.96 14.79 16.19
C ASN A 473 12.40 15.03 14.74
N TYR A 474 13.57 14.53 14.39
CA TYR A 474 14.10 14.64 13.03
C TYR A 474 14.80 13.36 12.58
N THR A 475 14.75 13.13 11.28
CA THR A 475 15.54 12.11 10.58
C THR A 475 16.21 12.79 9.40
N VAL A 476 17.53 12.67 9.30
CA VAL A 476 18.31 13.12 8.17
C VAL A 476 18.92 11.91 7.50
N GLY A 477 18.74 11.80 6.20
CA GLY A 477 19.27 10.70 5.41
C GLY A 477 19.99 11.19 4.16
N ILE A 478 20.94 10.41 3.71
CA ILE A 478 21.58 10.52 2.41
C ILE A 478 21.72 9.15 1.78
N GLY A 479 21.50 9.05 0.48
CA GLY A 479 21.72 7.84 -0.30
C GLY A 479 22.40 8.16 -1.62
N ALA A 480 22.97 7.14 -2.23
CA ALA A 480 23.51 7.16 -3.59
C ALA A 480 23.00 5.93 -4.33
N MET A 481 22.42 6.13 -5.49
CA MET A 481 21.89 5.08 -6.34
C MET A 481 22.63 5.08 -7.68
N ARG A 482 23.12 3.93 -8.09
CA ARG A 482 23.65 3.67 -9.42
C ARG A 482 22.67 2.78 -10.16
N THR A 483 22.23 3.18 -11.34
CA THR A 483 21.46 2.36 -12.29
C THR A 483 22.29 2.09 -13.52
N TYR A 484 22.28 0.86 -14.00
CA TYR A 484 22.93 0.42 -15.22
C TYR A 484 21.97 -0.46 -16.01
N ASN A 485 21.83 -0.17 -17.30
CA ASN A 485 21.06 -0.97 -18.25
C ASN A 485 21.89 -1.15 -19.51
N SER A 486 21.86 -2.34 -20.10
CA SER A 486 22.43 -2.59 -21.40
C SER A 486 21.56 -3.52 -22.23
N GLN A 487 21.45 -3.22 -23.50
CA GLN A 487 20.77 -4.02 -24.52
C GLN A 487 21.59 -3.92 -25.80
N GLU A 488 22.18 -5.03 -26.24
CA GLU A 488 23.05 -5.09 -27.42
C GLU A 488 24.13 -4.00 -27.40
N GLN A 489 24.04 -3.03 -28.35
CA GLN A 489 24.98 -1.90 -28.46
C GLN A 489 24.62 -0.71 -27.56
N TYR A 490 23.41 -0.68 -26.98
CA TYR A 490 22.96 0.40 -26.11
C TYR A 490 23.35 0.14 -24.67
N SER A 491 23.85 1.16 -24.01
CA SER A 491 24.07 1.10 -22.56
C SER A 491 23.83 2.46 -21.91
N SER A 492 23.26 2.45 -20.73
CA SER A 492 22.99 3.64 -19.95
C SER A 492 23.40 3.44 -18.51
N GLU A 493 24.12 4.40 -17.96
CA GLU A 493 24.54 4.43 -16.56
C GLU A 493 24.19 5.79 -15.95
N LYS A 494 23.61 5.79 -14.74
CA LYS A 494 23.29 7.01 -14.02
C LYS A 494 23.50 6.88 -12.53
N TYR A 495 23.99 7.96 -11.92
CA TYR A 495 24.14 8.13 -10.49
C TYR A 495 23.17 9.18 -9.98
N ILE A 496 22.47 8.88 -8.88
CA ILE A 496 21.48 9.77 -8.26
C ILE A 496 21.81 9.88 -6.77
N VAL A 497 21.99 11.10 -6.29
CA VAL A 497 22.12 11.37 -4.85
C VAL A 497 20.72 11.57 -4.27
N LYS A 498 20.39 10.87 -3.17
CA LYS A 498 19.07 10.79 -2.56
C LYS A 498 19.07 11.36 -1.13
N PRO A 499 19.14 12.68 -0.93
CA PRO A 499 18.98 13.28 0.39
C PRO A 499 17.52 13.16 0.86
N SER A 500 17.34 13.04 2.17
CA SER A 500 16.02 13.03 2.82
C SER A 500 16.04 13.77 4.15
N LEU A 501 14.93 14.44 4.45
CA LEU A 501 14.70 15.13 5.71
C LEU A 501 13.26 14.88 6.17
N SER A 502 13.10 14.32 7.37
CA SER A 502 11.81 14.20 8.03
C SER A 502 11.83 14.96 9.35
N LEU A 503 10.82 15.77 9.57
CA LEU A 503 10.62 16.55 10.80
C LEU A 503 9.23 16.22 11.34
N SER A 504 9.11 16.06 12.66
CA SER A 504 7.79 15.96 13.29
C SER A 504 7.75 16.67 14.65
N TYR A 505 6.61 17.27 14.94
CA TYR A 505 6.38 18.06 16.13
C TYR A 505 4.98 17.75 16.69
N SER A 506 4.90 17.48 18.00
CA SER A 506 3.63 17.21 18.68
C SER A 506 3.36 18.28 19.73
N ILE A 507 2.11 18.79 19.78
CA ILE A 507 1.65 19.79 20.75
C ILE A 507 0.51 19.16 21.57
N ASN A 508 0.68 19.11 22.89
CA ASN A 508 -0.33 18.69 23.86
C ASN A 508 -1.01 17.34 23.54
N GLY A 509 -0.32 16.43 22.82
CA GLY A 509 -0.86 15.14 22.43
C GLY A 509 -2.05 15.18 21.46
N LYS A 510 -2.60 16.37 21.14
CA LYS A 510 -3.75 16.56 20.26
C LYS A 510 -3.37 16.96 18.85
N TRP A 511 -2.33 17.79 18.68
CA TRP A 511 -1.83 18.26 17.40
C TRP A 511 -0.54 17.56 17.05
N PHE A 512 -0.41 17.13 15.81
CA PHE A 512 0.78 16.51 15.27
C PHE A 512 1.06 17.08 13.88
N PHE A 513 2.26 17.61 13.69
CA PHE A 513 2.74 18.18 12.43
C PHE A 513 3.91 17.34 11.92
N ARG A 514 3.95 17.12 10.63
CA ARG A 514 5.06 16.44 9.97
C ARG A 514 5.38 17.11 8.64
N TYR A 515 6.67 17.26 8.39
CA TYR A 515 7.24 17.57 7.07
C TYR A 515 8.13 16.43 6.64
N ASN A 516 8.11 16.09 5.35
CA ASN A 516 9.03 15.17 4.72
C ASN A 516 9.40 15.64 3.33
N GLY A 517 10.70 15.83 3.11
CA GLY A 517 11.28 16.20 1.82
C GLY A 517 12.34 15.19 1.43
N TYR A 518 12.31 14.73 0.18
CA TYR A 518 13.33 13.80 -0.33
C TYR A 518 13.52 13.92 -1.83
N VAL A 519 14.72 13.52 -2.26
CA VAL A 519 15.06 13.27 -3.66
C VAL A 519 15.18 11.77 -3.85
N SER A 520 14.63 11.25 -4.93
CA SER A 520 14.74 9.85 -5.33
C SER A 520 14.88 9.74 -6.85
N GLY A 521 14.81 8.54 -7.38
CA GLY A 521 14.79 8.31 -8.82
C GLY A 521 14.39 6.87 -9.14
N TYR A 522 14.13 6.66 -10.41
CA TYR A 522 13.78 5.33 -10.93
C TYR A 522 14.41 5.14 -12.32
N ALA A 523 14.74 3.89 -12.63
CA ALA A 523 15.19 3.48 -13.95
C ALA A 523 14.01 3.35 -14.93
N PRO A 524 14.24 3.42 -16.25
CA PRO A 524 13.25 3.01 -17.23
C PRO A 524 12.79 1.58 -16.99
N SER A 525 11.53 1.27 -17.33
CA SER A 525 11.06 -0.12 -17.32
C SER A 525 11.77 -0.94 -18.41
N LEU A 526 11.89 -2.25 -18.21
CA LEU A 526 12.51 -3.13 -19.20
C LEU A 526 11.72 -3.15 -20.52
N SER A 527 10.39 -2.99 -20.45
CA SER A 527 9.52 -2.89 -21.63
C SER A 527 9.77 -1.61 -22.41
N ASP A 528 9.98 -0.47 -21.74
CA ASP A 528 10.27 0.80 -22.42
C ASP A 528 11.64 0.81 -23.11
N LEU A 529 12.63 0.10 -22.55
CA LEU A 529 13.97 -0.03 -23.11
C LEU A 529 14.06 -0.99 -24.28
N ASN A 530 13.07 -1.84 -24.48
CA ASN A 530 13.06 -2.91 -25.46
C ASN A 530 13.04 -2.38 -26.89
N ASP A 531 14.15 -2.49 -27.63
CA ASP A 531 14.29 -1.97 -29.01
C ASP A 531 13.58 -2.87 -30.03
N ILE A 532 12.25 -2.89 -29.95
CA ILE A 532 11.41 -3.60 -30.90
C ILE A 532 10.23 -2.72 -31.32
N SER A 533 9.75 -2.92 -32.55
CA SER A 533 8.53 -2.28 -33.06
C SER A 533 7.43 -3.31 -33.21
N GLN A 534 6.33 -3.12 -32.48
CA GLN A 534 5.15 -3.98 -32.51
C GLN A 534 4.00 -3.28 -33.23
N ALA A 535 3.46 -3.91 -34.28
CA ALA A 535 2.25 -3.41 -34.92
C ALA A 535 1.07 -3.44 -33.94
N MET A 536 0.37 -2.33 -33.82
CA MET A 536 -0.83 -2.22 -32.98
C MET A 536 -2.08 -2.45 -33.82
N ASP A 537 -2.13 -1.82 -35.00
CA ASP A 537 -3.16 -1.94 -35.99
C ASP A 537 -2.62 -1.48 -37.36
N LYS A 538 -3.49 -1.23 -38.34
CA LYS A 538 -3.16 -0.78 -39.69
C LYS A 538 -2.35 0.51 -39.73
N TYR A 539 -2.53 1.42 -38.77
CA TYR A 539 -1.96 2.77 -38.78
C TYR A 539 -0.93 3.01 -37.67
N GLN A 540 -0.86 2.16 -36.69
CA GLN A 540 -0.11 2.43 -35.47
C GLN A 540 0.91 1.33 -35.17
N ILE A 541 2.09 1.75 -34.70
CA ILE A 541 3.12 0.89 -34.15
C ILE A 541 3.52 1.37 -32.76
N ARG A 542 3.83 0.43 -31.87
CA ARG A 542 4.46 0.71 -30.58
C ARG A 542 5.94 0.36 -30.69
N LYS A 543 6.79 1.29 -30.26
CA LYS A 543 8.24 1.14 -30.31
C LYS A 543 8.83 1.47 -28.94
N GLY A 544 9.72 0.60 -28.43
CA GLY A 544 10.51 0.92 -27.25
C GLY A 544 11.65 1.89 -27.59
N ASN A 545 12.32 2.38 -26.55
CA ASN A 545 13.39 3.37 -26.68
C ASN A 545 14.57 3.00 -25.77
N PRO A 546 15.63 2.39 -26.30
CA PRO A 546 16.81 1.98 -25.52
C PRO A 546 17.65 3.16 -25.01
N ASP A 547 17.47 4.38 -25.54
CA ASP A 547 18.18 5.59 -25.13
C ASP A 547 17.62 6.27 -23.88
N LEU A 548 16.56 5.71 -23.30
CA LEU A 548 15.94 6.24 -22.08
C LEU A 548 16.90 6.30 -20.92
N LYS A 549 16.81 7.41 -20.19
CA LYS A 549 17.65 7.68 -19.01
C LYS A 549 16.79 7.66 -17.74
N SER A 550 17.37 7.16 -16.65
CA SER A 550 16.72 7.17 -15.33
C SER A 550 16.25 8.57 -14.94
N VAL A 551 15.12 8.64 -14.29
CA VAL A 551 14.45 9.87 -13.84
C VAL A 551 14.91 10.24 -12.43
N THR A 552 15.00 11.53 -12.15
CA THR A 552 15.17 12.05 -10.78
C THR A 552 13.89 12.76 -10.38
N PHE A 553 13.34 12.46 -9.22
CA PHE A 553 12.16 13.15 -8.72
C PHE A 553 12.35 13.73 -7.32
N TYR A 554 11.63 14.80 -7.06
CA TYR A 554 11.63 15.57 -5.83
C TYR A 554 10.26 15.51 -5.21
N ALA A 555 10.15 15.19 -3.94
CA ALA A 555 8.87 15.15 -3.24
C ALA A 555 8.94 15.93 -1.93
N ASN A 556 7.91 16.73 -1.68
CA ASN A 556 7.70 17.44 -0.43
C ASN A 556 6.29 17.14 0.07
N THR A 557 6.19 16.69 1.30
CA THR A 557 4.93 16.34 1.95
C THR A 557 4.79 17.11 3.25
N LEU A 558 3.65 17.74 3.44
CA LEU A 558 3.27 18.38 4.68
C LEU A 558 1.99 17.72 5.21
N SER A 559 1.97 17.38 6.48
CA SER A 559 0.77 16.88 7.11
C SER A 559 0.55 17.50 8.48
N ALA A 560 -0.73 17.74 8.81
CA ALA A 560 -1.16 18.21 10.10
C ALA A 560 -2.33 17.35 10.55
N SER A 561 -2.30 16.90 11.81
CA SER A 561 -3.35 16.07 12.38
C SER A 561 -3.84 16.67 13.67
N TRP A 562 -5.15 16.65 13.85
CA TRP A 562 -5.79 16.99 15.10
C TRP A 562 -6.70 15.85 15.53
N GLN A 563 -6.68 15.53 16.82
CA GLN A 563 -7.44 14.41 17.37
C GLN A 563 -8.15 14.79 18.66
N SER A 564 -9.43 14.42 18.74
CA SER A 564 -10.25 14.46 19.94
C SER A 564 -10.93 13.11 20.14
N LYS A 565 -11.71 12.98 21.22
CA LYS A 565 -12.49 11.77 21.53
C LYS A 565 -13.48 11.38 20.43
N TYR A 566 -14.12 12.34 19.79
CA TYR A 566 -15.19 12.11 18.82
C TYR A 566 -14.85 12.46 17.39
N VAL A 567 -13.85 13.29 17.18
CA VAL A 567 -13.48 13.79 15.84
C VAL A 567 -11.97 13.75 15.69
N SER A 568 -11.52 13.26 14.56
CA SER A 568 -10.12 13.44 14.09
C SER A 568 -10.12 14.05 12.70
N VAL A 569 -9.15 14.93 12.47
CA VAL A 569 -8.91 15.60 11.21
C VAL A 569 -7.46 15.41 10.82
N ASP A 570 -7.20 14.88 9.63
CA ASP A 570 -5.88 14.75 9.05
C ASP A 570 -5.82 15.55 7.75
N LEU A 571 -4.97 16.57 7.71
CA LEU A 571 -4.66 17.36 6.53
C LEU A 571 -3.38 16.81 5.89
N PHE A 572 -3.38 16.66 4.58
CA PHE A 572 -2.26 16.17 3.81
C PHE A 572 -2.09 17.00 2.54
N GLY A 573 -0.86 17.44 2.28
CA GLY A 573 -0.48 18.08 1.04
C GLY A 573 0.85 17.52 0.55
N ARG A 574 0.90 17.11 -0.71
CA ARG A 574 2.13 16.65 -1.38
C ARG A 574 2.32 17.41 -2.68
N TYR A 575 3.52 17.89 -2.88
CA TYR A 575 4.02 18.37 -4.16
C TYR A 575 5.17 17.49 -4.60
N SER A 576 5.12 16.97 -5.84
CA SER A 576 6.23 16.26 -6.46
C SER A 576 6.53 16.80 -7.85
N TYR A 577 7.80 16.72 -8.22
CA TYR A 577 8.34 17.12 -9.51
C TYR A 577 9.26 16.02 -10.03
N ASP A 578 8.93 15.48 -11.19
CA ASP A 578 9.78 14.54 -11.93
C ASP A 578 10.60 15.33 -12.95
N ASN A 579 11.91 15.26 -12.82
CA ASN A 579 12.85 15.89 -13.74
C ASN A 579 13.22 14.90 -14.84
N LYS A 580 12.94 15.27 -16.06
CA LYS A 580 13.09 14.43 -17.27
C LYS A 580 12.30 13.10 -17.16
N PRO A 581 10.98 13.17 -16.85
CA PRO A 581 10.14 11.97 -16.73
C PRO A 581 10.12 11.20 -18.06
N ILE A 582 9.95 9.89 -17.95
CA ILE A 582 9.68 9.02 -19.09
C ILE A 582 8.18 9.07 -19.35
N MET A 583 7.78 9.71 -20.42
CA MET A 583 6.36 9.89 -20.79
C MET A 583 6.16 9.57 -22.27
N GLU A 584 4.92 9.38 -22.65
CA GLU A 584 4.51 9.07 -24.01
C GLU A 584 4.86 10.18 -25.00
N ASN A 585 5.23 9.77 -26.19
CA ASN A 585 5.36 10.62 -27.39
C ASN A 585 4.72 9.90 -28.57
N THR A 586 3.83 10.58 -29.29
CA THR A 586 3.15 10.06 -30.47
C THR A 586 3.45 10.97 -31.65
N TYR A 587 4.05 10.42 -32.72
CA TYR A 587 4.41 11.16 -33.93
C TYR A 587 4.16 10.30 -35.16
N TYR A 588 4.12 10.95 -36.36
CA TYR A 588 3.96 10.27 -37.61
C TYR A 588 5.31 10.12 -38.30
N GLU A 589 5.66 8.89 -38.71
CA GLU A 589 6.91 8.54 -39.38
C GLU A 589 6.69 7.31 -40.28
N ASP A 590 7.23 7.31 -41.47
CA ASP A 590 7.25 6.18 -42.41
C ASP A 590 5.87 5.53 -42.66
N GLY A 591 4.82 6.34 -42.67
CA GLY A 591 3.46 5.86 -42.94
C GLY A 591 2.69 5.41 -41.68
N TYR A 592 3.31 5.42 -40.50
CA TYR A 592 2.72 4.98 -39.23
C TYR A 592 2.71 6.08 -38.17
N PHE A 593 1.73 6.02 -37.28
CA PHE A 593 1.75 6.74 -36.03
C PHE A 593 2.55 5.91 -35.03
N VAL A 594 3.72 6.39 -34.68
CA VAL A 594 4.64 5.74 -33.73
C VAL A 594 4.29 6.17 -32.32
N ARG A 595 3.94 5.20 -31.48
CA ARG A 595 3.75 5.40 -30.05
C ARG A 595 4.98 4.90 -29.30
N THR A 596 5.69 5.79 -28.63
CA THR A 596 6.91 5.49 -27.89
C THR A 596 6.95 6.25 -26.58
N THR A 597 8.01 6.06 -25.80
CA THR A 597 8.30 6.84 -24.60
C THR A 597 9.62 7.58 -24.75
N GLU A 598 9.70 8.78 -24.19
CA GLU A 598 10.89 9.63 -24.20
C GLU A 598 11.11 10.29 -22.84
N ASN A 599 12.33 10.77 -22.59
CA ASN A 599 12.58 11.67 -21.46
C ASN A 599 12.09 13.08 -21.83
N HIS A 600 11.03 13.55 -21.19
CA HIS A 600 10.40 14.85 -21.41
C HIS A 600 10.92 15.94 -20.47
N LYS A 601 10.40 17.17 -20.57
CA LYS A 601 10.89 18.33 -19.80
C LYS A 601 10.63 18.20 -18.29
N GLY A 602 9.41 17.82 -17.91
CA GLY A 602 9.06 17.72 -16.49
C GLY A 602 7.61 17.32 -16.26
N PHE A 603 7.33 16.83 -15.04
CA PHE A 603 5.98 16.51 -14.61
C PHE A 603 5.77 16.98 -13.16
N HIS A 604 4.71 17.77 -12.94
CA HIS A 604 4.34 18.24 -11.60
C HIS A 604 3.06 17.58 -11.14
N ARG A 605 3.04 17.21 -9.86
CA ARG A 605 1.87 16.63 -9.19
C ARG A 605 1.63 17.34 -7.87
N ILE A 606 0.41 17.83 -7.66
CA ILE A 606 -0.06 18.39 -6.41
C ILE A 606 -1.24 17.54 -5.94
N ASN A 607 -1.13 16.99 -4.73
CA ASN A 607 -2.19 16.22 -4.10
C ASN A 607 -2.55 16.89 -2.76
N LEU A 608 -3.81 17.25 -2.58
CA LEU A 608 -4.35 17.76 -1.34
C LEU A 608 -5.48 16.84 -0.88
N GLU A 609 -5.48 16.52 0.40
CA GLU A 609 -6.48 15.62 0.99
C GLU A 609 -6.79 16.05 2.43
N THR A 610 -8.05 16.00 2.79
CA THR A 610 -8.52 16.23 4.16
C THR A 610 -9.33 15.04 4.61
N SER A 611 -8.86 14.27 5.57
CA SER A 611 -9.63 13.15 6.14
C SER A 611 -10.28 13.59 7.44
N ILE A 612 -11.61 13.59 7.48
CA ILE A 612 -12.43 13.93 8.65
C ILE A 612 -13.12 12.65 9.11
N GLN A 613 -12.82 12.20 10.31
CA GLN A 613 -13.45 11.03 10.90
C GLN A 613 -14.25 11.45 12.14
N ILE A 614 -15.54 11.12 12.16
CA ILE A 614 -16.48 11.43 13.23
C ILE A 614 -16.94 10.12 13.87
N ARG A 615 -16.87 10.04 15.20
CA ARG A 615 -17.28 8.87 16.01
C ARG A 615 -18.37 9.29 17.00
N PRO A 616 -19.63 9.43 16.55
CA PRO A 616 -20.71 9.96 17.41
C PRO A 616 -20.98 9.06 18.60
N TYR A 617 -20.83 7.76 18.44
CA TYR A 617 -21.00 6.76 19.49
C TYR A 617 -19.69 5.97 19.71
N ARG A 618 -18.57 6.70 19.89
CA ARG A 618 -17.24 6.12 20.10
C ARG A 618 -16.88 5.18 18.93
N GLU A 619 -16.62 3.90 19.24
CA GLU A 619 -16.23 2.88 18.25
C GLU A 619 -17.41 2.15 17.59
N TYR A 620 -18.65 2.35 18.09
CA TYR A 620 -19.83 1.69 17.51
C TYR A 620 -20.19 2.23 16.13
N ILE A 621 -20.03 3.54 15.92
CA ILE A 621 -20.32 4.20 14.65
C ILE A 621 -19.17 5.13 14.30
N SER A 622 -18.64 4.96 13.09
CA SER A 622 -17.60 5.81 12.52
C SER A 622 -18.02 6.26 11.12
N ILE A 623 -17.96 7.56 10.89
CA ILE A 623 -18.18 8.19 9.59
C ILE A 623 -16.87 8.85 9.19
N LYS A 624 -16.35 8.52 8.01
CA LYS A 624 -15.15 9.13 7.45
C LYS A 624 -15.49 9.81 6.13
N LEU A 625 -15.11 11.06 6.00
CA LEU A 625 -15.22 11.85 4.78
C LEU A 625 -13.85 12.35 4.39
N THR A 626 -13.51 12.17 3.12
CA THR A 626 -12.18 12.52 2.60
C THR A 626 -12.32 13.26 1.27
N PRO A 627 -12.60 14.59 1.28
CA PRO A 627 -12.42 15.41 0.10
C PRO A 627 -10.96 15.43 -0.33
N PHE A 628 -10.74 15.43 -1.64
CA PHE A 628 -9.41 15.50 -2.24
C PHE A 628 -9.39 16.39 -3.47
N LEU A 629 -8.19 16.90 -3.79
CA LEU A 629 -7.89 17.64 -5.01
C LEU A 629 -6.53 17.19 -5.53
N ASN A 630 -6.52 16.73 -6.79
CA ASN A 630 -5.32 16.37 -7.52
C ASN A 630 -5.14 17.31 -8.70
N ARG A 631 -3.94 17.88 -8.87
CA ARG A 631 -3.57 18.65 -10.04
C ARG A 631 -2.29 18.10 -10.65
N TYR A 632 -2.33 17.90 -11.95
CA TYR A 632 -1.24 17.39 -12.77
C TYR A 632 -0.87 18.41 -13.83
N ILE A 633 0.43 18.58 -14.09
CA ILE A 633 0.96 19.39 -15.17
C ILE A 633 2.06 18.59 -15.86
N SER A 634 1.80 18.19 -17.09
CA SER A 634 2.68 17.38 -17.94
C SER A 634 3.37 18.28 -18.96
N TYR A 635 4.66 18.52 -18.78
CA TYR A 635 5.48 19.26 -19.73
C TYR A 635 6.24 18.29 -20.64
N GLY A 636 5.64 17.95 -21.76
CA GLY A 636 6.29 17.20 -22.84
C GLY A 636 7.31 18.03 -23.61
N ASN A 637 8.02 17.39 -24.55
CA ASN A 637 8.95 18.09 -25.45
C ASN A 637 8.18 18.96 -26.45
N THR A 638 6.99 18.51 -26.87
CA THR A 638 6.14 19.14 -27.91
C THR A 638 4.75 19.55 -27.41
N TYR A 639 4.38 19.21 -26.17
CA TYR A 639 3.06 19.45 -25.60
C TYR A 639 3.11 19.96 -24.17
N THR A 640 1.99 20.49 -23.70
CA THR A 640 1.73 20.75 -22.26
C THR A 640 0.28 20.41 -21.96
N HIS A 641 0.07 19.46 -21.08
CA HIS A 641 -1.26 19.07 -20.62
C HIS A 641 -1.43 19.36 -19.14
N THR A 642 -2.62 19.81 -18.76
CA THR A 642 -2.96 20.05 -17.35
C THR A 642 -4.30 19.43 -17.02
N HIS A 643 -4.40 18.79 -15.89
CA HIS A 643 -5.67 18.26 -15.40
C HIS A 643 -5.84 18.51 -13.92
N THR A 644 -7.07 18.85 -13.52
CA THR A 644 -7.44 19.02 -12.10
C THR A 644 -8.66 18.17 -11.82
N ASN A 645 -8.55 17.30 -10.82
CA ASN A 645 -9.63 16.44 -10.34
C ASN A 645 -9.91 16.74 -8.87
N ALA A 646 -11.14 17.08 -8.55
CA ALA A 646 -11.62 17.17 -7.18
C ALA A 646 -12.68 16.12 -6.93
N GLY A 647 -12.66 15.49 -5.76
CA GLY A 647 -13.58 14.42 -5.45
C GLY A 647 -13.77 14.21 -3.95
N LEU A 648 -14.59 13.23 -3.62
CA LEU A 648 -14.94 12.85 -2.26
C LEU A 648 -14.93 11.34 -2.13
N ARG A 649 -14.26 10.84 -1.09
CA ARG A 649 -14.41 9.45 -0.59
C ARG A 649 -15.15 9.50 0.73
N GLY A 650 -16.15 8.66 0.87
CA GLY A 650 -16.96 8.55 2.09
C GLY A 650 -17.06 7.11 2.55
N SER A 651 -16.96 6.87 3.85
CA SER A 651 -17.26 5.57 4.45
C SER A 651 -18.04 5.70 5.74
N LEU A 652 -19.01 4.83 5.91
CA LEU A 652 -19.78 4.62 7.14
C LEU A 652 -19.46 3.22 7.65
N MET A 653 -19.15 3.10 8.91
CA MET A 653 -18.97 1.83 9.60
C MET A 653 -19.76 1.80 10.88
N ALA A 654 -20.50 0.73 11.09
CA ALA A 654 -21.20 0.45 12.34
C ALA A 654 -20.78 -0.94 12.84
N MET A 655 -20.41 -1.03 14.11
CA MET A 655 -20.00 -2.26 14.78
C MET A 655 -20.81 -2.45 16.05
N TYR A 656 -21.36 -3.64 16.23
CA TYR A 656 -22.08 -4.00 17.45
C TYR A 656 -21.88 -5.48 17.77
N LYS A 657 -21.21 -5.77 18.87
CA LYS A 657 -20.81 -7.14 19.23
C LYS A 657 -20.05 -7.80 18.09
N ASN A 658 -20.63 -8.84 17.48
CA ASN A 658 -20.09 -9.62 16.38
C ASN A 658 -20.51 -9.11 14.99
N TRP A 659 -21.39 -8.10 14.94
CA TRP A 659 -21.89 -7.55 13.68
C TRP A 659 -21.03 -6.37 13.20
N VAL A 660 -20.81 -6.31 11.90
CA VAL A 660 -20.24 -5.15 11.21
C VAL A 660 -21.13 -4.79 10.01
N LEU A 661 -21.41 -3.53 9.86
CA LEU A 661 -22.04 -2.94 8.67
C LEU A 661 -21.10 -1.88 8.12
N MET A 662 -20.86 -1.91 6.82
CA MET A 662 -20.00 -0.95 6.14
C MET A 662 -20.67 -0.47 4.85
N ALA A 663 -20.56 0.83 4.58
CA ALA A 663 -20.89 1.41 3.30
C ALA A 663 -19.74 2.33 2.86
N GLU A 664 -19.31 2.21 1.62
CA GLU A 664 -18.26 3.04 1.01
C GLU A 664 -18.76 3.62 -0.30
N MET A 665 -18.44 4.90 -0.53
CA MET A 665 -18.77 5.62 -1.75
C MET A 665 -17.59 6.46 -2.19
N ASN A 666 -17.17 6.32 -3.44
CA ASN A 666 -16.05 7.05 -4.01
C ASN A 666 -16.47 7.73 -5.32
N THR A 667 -16.12 9.01 -5.46
CA THR A 667 -16.14 9.67 -6.77
C THR A 667 -15.00 9.13 -7.63
N SER A 668 -15.11 9.28 -8.96
CA SER A 668 -14.02 8.89 -9.87
C SER A 668 -12.74 9.65 -9.53
N ASN A 669 -11.64 8.92 -9.49
CA ASN A 669 -10.30 9.48 -9.41
C ASN A 669 -9.74 9.61 -10.83
N HIS A 670 -9.13 10.77 -11.14
CA HIS A 670 -8.51 11.00 -12.43
C HIS A 670 -7.00 11.10 -12.26
N THR A 671 -6.26 10.50 -13.19
CA THR A 671 -4.79 10.58 -13.26
C THR A 671 -4.38 11.02 -14.65
N LEU A 672 -3.43 11.96 -14.72
CA LEU A 672 -2.77 12.35 -15.97
C LEU A 672 -1.31 11.90 -15.90
N TRP A 673 -0.83 11.28 -16.96
CA TRP A 673 0.59 10.99 -17.14
C TRP A 673 0.93 11.13 -18.63
N GLY A 674 1.94 11.97 -18.95
CA GLY A 674 2.28 12.24 -20.34
C GLY A 674 1.11 12.85 -21.09
N GLU A 675 0.65 12.15 -22.11
CA GLU A 675 -0.51 12.46 -22.95
C GLU A 675 -1.77 11.67 -22.54
N THR A 676 -1.69 10.76 -21.57
CA THR A 676 -2.81 9.89 -21.18
C THR A 676 -3.50 10.37 -19.90
N LEU A 677 -4.80 10.64 -20.03
CA LEU A 677 -5.72 10.93 -18.94
C LEU A 677 -6.60 9.69 -18.68
N THR A 678 -6.45 9.09 -17.49
CA THR A 678 -7.28 7.98 -17.05
C THR A 678 -8.32 8.48 -16.05
N LYS A 679 -9.58 8.14 -16.26
CA LYS A 679 -10.69 8.37 -15.34
C LYS A 679 -11.15 7.02 -14.82
N GLU A 680 -10.79 6.75 -13.56
CA GLU A 680 -11.11 5.49 -12.91
C GLU A 680 -12.61 5.37 -12.62
N GLU A 681 -13.06 4.16 -12.43
CA GLU A 681 -14.43 3.83 -12.10
C GLU A 681 -14.89 4.41 -10.74
N LYS A 682 -16.18 4.67 -10.62
CA LYS A 682 -16.83 4.96 -9.35
C LYS A 682 -17.14 3.64 -8.64
N LEU A 683 -16.64 3.49 -7.44
CA LEU A 683 -16.81 2.27 -6.66
C LEU A 683 -17.68 2.54 -5.43
N HIS A 684 -18.78 1.81 -5.32
CA HIS A 684 -19.71 1.88 -4.20
C HIS A 684 -19.90 0.49 -3.62
N THR A 685 -19.86 0.36 -2.30
CA THR A 685 -19.97 -0.94 -1.62
C THR A 685 -20.88 -0.81 -0.40
N ILE A 686 -21.75 -1.79 -0.21
CA ILE A 686 -22.49 -1.99 1.05
C ILE A 686 -22.23 -3.42 1.47
N MET A 687 -21.78 -3.64 2.70
CA MET A 687 -21.44 -4.95 3.22
C MET A 687 -21.91 -5.11 4.65
N ALA A 688 -22.42 -6.28 5.00
CA ALA A 688 -22.73 -6.69 6.36
C ALA A 688 -22.03 -8.01 6.68
N GLY A 689 -21.53 -8.14 7.90
CA GLY A 689 -20.84 -9.34 8.35
C GLY A 689 -21.17 -9.72 9.79
N TYR A 690 -21.08 -11.01 10.07
CA TYR A 690 -21.14 -11.58 11.40
C TYR A 690 -19.90 -12.41 11.66
N ASN A 691 -19.14 -12.03 12.68
CA ASN A 691 -17.82 -12.60 12.98
C ASN A 691 -17.84 -13.31 14.33
N THR A 692 -17.25 -14.49 14.39
CA THR A 692 -16.97 -15.22 15.62
C THR A 692 -15.45 -15.48 15.72
N GLU A 693 -14.99 -16.06 16.79
CA GLU A 693 -13.57 -16.40 16.93
C GLU A 693 -13.09 -17.46 15.94
N LYS A 694 -13.98 -18.33 15.47
CA LYS A 694 -13.63 -19.49 14.63
C LYS A 694 -14.10 -19.34 13.19
N TRP A 695 -15.17 -18.63 12.94
CA TRP A 695 -15.73 -18.46 11.60
C TRP A 695 -16.37 -17.07 11.46
N SER A 696 -16.46 -16.60 10.25
CA SER A 696 -17.21 -15.40 9.87
C SER A 696 -17.98 -15.63 8.58
N LEU A 697 -19.08 -14.90 8.46
CA LEU A 697 -19.90 -14.83 7.24
C LEU A 697 -20.15 -13.35 6.96
N SER A 698 -19.85 -12.91 5.75
CA SER A 698 -20.23 -11.59 5.29
C SER A 698 -20.85 -11.66 3.89
N ALA A 699 -21.78 -10.74 3.65
CA ALA A 699 -22.40 -10.55 2.35
C ALA A 699 -22.40 -9.08 2.01
N GLY A 700 -22.25 -8.77 0.73
CA GLY A 700 -22.17 -7.40 0.26
C GLY A 700 -22.65 -7.26 -1.18
N VAL A 701 -22.87 -6.01 -1.56
CA VAL A 701 -23.19 -5.63 -2.93
C VAL A 701 -22.22 -4.55 -3.39
N LEU A 702 -21.65 -4.77 -4.56
CA LEU A 702 -20.79 -3.81 -5.25
C LEU A 702 -21.62 -3.02 -6.26
N ASN A 703 -21.35 -1.73 -6.35
CA ASN A 703 -21.96 -0.78 -7.30
C ASN A 703 -23.49 -0.75 -7.33
N PRO A 704 -24.19 -0.70 -6.17
CA PRO A 704 -25.66 -0.69 -6.15
C PRO A 704 -26.26 0.57 -6.80
N PHE A 705 -25.49 1.66 -6.91
CA PHE A 705 -25.97 2.97 -7.36
C PHE A 705 -25.49 3.37 -8.76
N THR A 706 -24.68 2.55 -9.43
CA THR A 706 -24.16 2.85 -10.78
C THR A 706 -24.95 2.11 -11.85
N LYS A 707 -25.12 2.72 -13.03
CA LYS A 707 -25.76 2.08 -14.19
C LYS A 707 -24.83 1.10 -14.90
N LYS A 708 -23.54 1.38 -14.93
CA LYS A 708 -22.47 0.53 -15.46
C LYS A 708 -21.17 0.82 -14.73
N TYR A 709 -20.35 -0.19 -14.57
CA TYR A 709 -18.98 -0.08 -14.05
C TYR A 709 -18.10 0.25 -15.24
N GLU A 710 -17.56 1.47 -15.29
CA GLU A 710 -16.85 1.98 -16.46
C GLU A 710 -15.56 2.73 -16.11
N GLN A 711 -14.57 2.58 -16.97
CA GLN A 711 -13.31 3.31 -17.00
C GLN A 711 -13.19 4.05 -18.33
N GLU A 712 -12.64 5.25 -18.31
CA GLU A 712 -12.36 6.04 -19.50
C GLU A 712 -10.87 6.37 -19.59
N ILE A 713 -10.28 6.18 -20.76
CA ILE A 713 -8.91 6.58 -21.09
C ILE A 713 -8.94 7.54 -22.26
N GLU A 714 -8.32 8.70 -22.11
CA GLU A 714 -8.14 9.68 -23.16
C GLU A 714 -6.65 9.89 -23.43
N ASN A 715 -6.22 9.71 -24.67
CA ASN A 715 -4.89 10.13 -25.11
C ASN A 715 -5.02 11.49 -25.80
N LEU A 716 -4.25 12.46 -25.33
CA LEU A 716 -4.30 13.86 -25.72
C LEU A 716 -3.24 14.22 -26.77
N SER A 717 -2.66 13.25 -27.46
CA SER A 717 -1.67 13.50 -28.51
C SER A 717 -2.24 14.34 -29.65
N LYS A 718 -1.39 15.12 -30.29
CA LYS A 718 -1.82 15.96 -31.44
C LYS A 718 -1.99 15.17 -32.72
N SER A 719 -1.19 14.10 -32.90
CA SER A 719 -1.13 13.33 -34.14
C SER A 719 -2.16 12.21 -34.19
N ALA A 720 -2.37 11.49 -33.12
CA ALA A 720 -3.30 10.36 -33.04
C ALA A 720 -4.00 10.27 -31.67
N PRO A 721 -4.85 11.27 -31.31
CA PRO A 721 -5.61 11.22 -30.06
C PRO A 721 -6.67 10.12 -30.12
N TYR A 722 -6.97 9.55 -28.93
CA TYR A 722 -8.07 8.59 -28.80
C TYR A 722 -8.80 8.74 -27.48
N ARG A 723 -10.04 8.28 -27.46
CA ARG A 723 -10.87 8.11 -26.29
C ARG A 723 -11.39 6.69 -26.25
N GLN A 724 -11.09 5.97 -25.19
CA GLN A 724 -11.53 4.60 -24.95
C GLN A 724 -12.47 4.55 -23.77
N LEU A 725 -13.61 3.91 -23.93
CA LEU A 725 -14.55 3.56 -22.89
C LEU A 725 -14.55 2.05 -22.71
N ALA A 726 -14.22 1.57 -21.53
CA ALA A 726 -14.31 0.17 -21.18
C ALA A 726 -15.32 0.00 -20.04
N TYR A 727 -16.32 -0.87 -20.20
CA TYR A 727 -17.33 -1.07 -19.18
C TYR A 727 -17.78 -2.53 -19.07
N SER A 728 -18.25 -2.89 -17.87
CA SER A 728 -18.87 -4.19 -17.59
C SER A 728 -20.27 -4.02 -17.01
N LYS A 729 -21.23 -4.71 -17.60
CA LYS A 729 -22.58 -4.82 -17.05
C LYS A 729 -22.65 -5.83 -15.90
N ASN A 730 -21.79 -6.84 -15.91
CA ASN A 730 -21.75 -7.91 -14.90
C ASN A 730 -21.21 -7.41 -13.53
N LEU A 731 -20.37 -6.36 -13.52
CA LEU A 731 -19.86 -5.77 -12.28
C LEU A 731 -20.78 -4.68 -11.70
N ARG A 732 -21.92 -4.44 -12.32
CA ARG A 732 -23.00 -3.65 -11.75
C ARG A 732 -23.84 -4.54 -10.83
N LEU A 733 -24.13 -4.08 -9.61
CA LEU A 733 -24.94 -4.82 -8.65
C LEU A 733 -24.40 -6.26 -8.40
N LEU A 734 -23.08 -6.38 -8.29
CA LEU A 734 -22.45 -7.67 -8.01
C LEU A 734 -22.64 -8.01 -6.52
N PHE A 735 -23.39 -9.07 -6.25
CA PHE A 735 -23.50 -9.65 -4.91
C PHE A 735 -22.30 -10.53 -4.62
N MET A 736 -21.72 -10.36 -3.43
CA MET A 736 -20.57 -11.14 -2.97
C MET A 736 -20.86 -11.76 -1.62
N VAL A 737 -20.35 -12.97 -1.41
CA VAL A 737 -20.38 -13.66 -0.12
C VAL A 737 -18.96 -14.07 0.24
N ASN A 738 -18.55 -13.77 1.46
CA ASN A 738 -17.29 -14.22 2.04
C ASN A 738 -17.55 -15.13 3.24
N VAL A 739 -16.85 -16.25 3.29
CA VAL A 739 -16.81 -17.16 4.42
C VAL A 739 -15.37 -17.32 4.86
N SER A 740 -15.09 -17.01 6.12
CA SER A 740 -13.77 -17.23 6.70
C SER A 740 -13.86 -18.26 7.84
N PHE A 741 -12.78 -19.02 8.00
CA PHE A 741 -12.66 -20.04 9.02
C PHE A 741 -11.26 -20.01 9.63
N ASN A 742 -11.16 -20.10 10.97
CA ASN A 742 -9.90 -20.08 11.69
C ASN A 742 -9.92 -21.18 12.78
N LEU A 743 -9.05 -22.16 12.63
CA LEU A 743 -8.72 -23.13 13.69
C LEU A 743 -7.37 -22.81 14.30
N ASP A 744 -7.28 -22.96 15.61
CA ASP A 744 -6.16 -22.50 16.40
C ASP A 744 -5.91 -23.44 17.58
N PHE A 745 -4.65 -23.85 17.80
CA PHE A 745 -4.28 -24.73 18.88
C PHE A 745 -2.85 -24.41 19.40
N GLY A 746 -2.61 -24.63 20.69
CA GLY A 746 -1.32 -24.47 21.37
C GLY A 746 -1.16 -23.13 22.13
N LYS A 747 0.05 -22.89 22.69
CA LYS A 747 0.38 -21.71 23.52
C LYS A 747 0.96 -20.56 22.70
N LYS A 748 0.63 -19.30 23.05
CA LYS A 748 1.05 -18.07 22.32
C LYS A 748 2.11 -17.28 23.09
N ARG A 749 3.01 -16.60 22.38
CA ARG A 749 4.05 -15.71 22.91
C ARG A 749 4.24 -14.47 22.03
N ASN A 750 4.78 -13.37 22.57
CA ASN A 750 5.16 -12.17 21.79
C ASN A 750 6.48 -12.38 21.05
N SER A 751 6.61 -11.86 19.82
CA SER A 751 7.80 -12.07 18.98
C SER A 751 8.32 -10.79 18.32
N GLN A 752 9.65 -10.77 18.03
CA GLN A 752 10.29 -9.78 17.14
C GLN A 752 10.16 -10.19 15.67
N GLY A 753 10.22 -9.23 14.76
CA GLY A 753 10.03 -9.44 13.34
C GLY A 753 11.24 -9.10 12.46
N ARG A 754 11.17 -9.56 11.21
CA ARG A 754 12.12 -9.30 10.11
C ARG A 754 11.98 -7.87 9.57
N ARG A 755 13.07 -7.26 9.07
CA ARG A 755 13.10 -5.85 8.62
C ARG A 755 13.42 -5.61 7.15
N ILE A 756 13.74 -6.66 6.36
CA ILE A 756 14.04 -6.57 4.93
C ILE A 756 13.28 -7.64 4.15
N ASN A 757 12.91 -7.35 2.92
CA ASN A 757 12.44 -8.31 1.92
C ASN A 757 12.50 -7.69 0.53
N ASN A 758 12.83 -8.49 -0.49
CA ASN A 758 13.05 -8.06 -1.85
C ASN A 758 12.32 -8.97 -2.84
N LYS A 759 11.89 -8.40 -3.97
CA LYS A 759 11.29 -9.14 -5.09
C LYS A 759 11.54 -8.41 -6.41
N ASP A 760 11.58 -9.16 -7.50
CA ASP A 760 11.68 -8.63 -8.86
C ASP A 760 10.72 -9.40 -9.77
N THR A 761 9.63 -8.76 -10.18
CA THR A 761 8.53 -9.36 -10.96
C THR A 761 8.28 -8.69 -12.32
N ASP A 762 9.13 -7.72 -12.73
CA ASP A 762 9.01 -7.07 -14.04
C ASP A 762 9.38 -8.06 -15.15
N THR A 763 8.45 -8.31 -16.09
CA THR A 763 8.60 -9.26 -17.21
C THR A 763 9.46 -8.71 -18.35
N GLY A 764 9.57 -7.40 -18.51
CA GLY A 764 10.28 -6.74 -19.60
C GLY A 764 9.67 -6.96 -21.00
N ILE A 765 8.43 -7.43 -21.10
CA ILE A 765 7.75 -7.65 -22.39
C ILE A 765 7.08 -6.37 -22.83
N LEU A 766 7.40 -5.92 -24.06
CA LEU A 766 6.64 -4.90 -24.78
C LEU A 766 5.51 -5.58 -25.56
N SER A 767 4.27 -5.21 -25.26
CA SER A 767 3.06 -5.66 -25.96
C SER A 767 2.56 -4.61 -26.94
N GLY A 768 2.02 -5.04 -28.08
CA GLY A 768 1.30 -4.17 -29.03
C GLY A 768 -0.13 -3.83 -28.62
N ASN A 769 -0.61 -4.28 -27.45
CA ASN A 769 -1.97 -3.98 -27.00
C ASN A 769 -2.12 -2.51 -26.59
N LYS A 770 -3.32 -1.94 -26.81
CA LYS A 770 -3.69 -0.57 -26.40
C LYS A 770 -4.12 -0.55 -24.94
#